data_56bf226fd1cb5cdf2cd432c2d624aa29
#
_entry.id   56bf226fd1cb5cdf2cd432c2d624aa29
#
_cell.length_a   1.000
_cell.length_b   1.000
_cell.length_c   1.000
_cell.angle_alpha   90.00
_cell.angle_beta   90.00
_cell.angle_gamma   90.00
#
_symmetry.space_group_name_H-M   'P 1'
#
loop_
_entity.id
_entity.type
_entity.pdbx_description
1 polymer ?
#
loop_
_entity_poly.entity_id
_entity_poly.type
_entity_poly.pdbx_seq_one_letter_code
_entity_poly.pdbx_strand_id
1 'polypeptide(L)'
;MTAVAETSGNLLAPIAAALRGHWCIAWLVVPAQDGLSLVRLKTGVTRELAAFGDQAVMLRLPLQPKSRRRWAVIYLPADAHHLRLDVFGAQEPWASAVIGLRPLSRPMAAALLASRQPGLLLKALIGSPVSLRRRARRALSTLATSFNQATPYSRWVELFDAWSVKDYSALLASRRKSKWPTMEVFLFAAKPSPALKATLNSIQAQLLPVRTHVISGPTMLKVALANCTSAYVAVLQAGEVVRPQALALAADCIVAASFPPVICADEDQILEDGQRCLPLFKPQPNHMLMCSGTLSTGLWLFALSTLPNKTDCGIVLDHACWAESFRLSVWLGLRRVNPARDTLRIAHVLTHRRQDTEAAPPEELAAVINAHFRQAQLPMHVDPVHTTPGAPLRLCMAVVSADHPMISIVVPSTCRSLQILRCLLEVLRVTSVRRFELILVISQPGPLDRRQMAFLRAAERDSRVRRVLHTSTTFNFAEACNVGVADAKGDLICLLNDDVSPLTSDWLGIMVQHLADPLVGVVGAKLLYPERTVQHGGVLMGLAGLCDHANRYLPEDSPGYAYRGILDQEVSAVTGACMLIRRSIFLSLGGLDEVYASAFNDIDFCLRVREAGYSVVFAAGAKLLHYETLSYGTHYSGDRAPAQAIDARRMRSRWLAKYAADPFHNRNLSLQRGNEWALAFPPRVTKFGCEDAVFRV
;
A
#
# COMPACT_ATOMS: atom_id res chain seq x y z
N MET A 1 -11.46 15.84 34.58
CA MET A 1 -12.32 14.67 34.78
C MET A 1 -11.45 13.46 34.91
N THR A 2 -11.68 12.67 35.93
CA THR A 2 -10.95 11.43 36.22
C THR A 2 -11.95 10.29 36.07
N ALA A 3 -11.69 9.36 35.18
CA ALA A 3 -12.49 8.15 35.02
C ALA A 3 -11.75 6.97 35.66
N VAL A 4 -12.45 6.17 36.46
CA VAL A 4 -11.95 4.95 37.08
C VAL A 4 -12.52 3.76 36.30
N ALA A 5 -11.68 2.75 36.08
CA ALA A 5 -12.02 1.60 35.25
C ALA A 5 -12.68 0.46 36.03
N GLU A 6 -13.58 -0.23 35.37
CA GLU A 6 -14.10 -1.53 35.79
C GLU A 6 -13.76 -2.61 34.74
N THR A 7 -13.15 -3.67 35.23
CA THR A 7 -13.00 -5.07 34.75
C THR A 7 -12.75 -5.41 33.28
N SER A 8 -11.83 -6.34 33.10
CA SER A 8 -11.47 -7.10 31.87
C SER A 8 -10.70 -6.34 30.78
N GLY A 9 -9.39 -6.11 30.97
CA GLY A 9 -8.42 -5.84 29.87
C GLY A 9 -8.60 -4.59 29.01
N ASN A 10 -9.77 -3.96 29.04
CA ASN A 10 -10.12 -2.80 28.23
C ASN A 10 -10.78 -1.72 29.08
N LEU A 11 -10.18 -0.55 29.16
CA LEU A 11 -10.72 0.62 29.85
C LEU A 11 -11.55 1.47 28.88
N LEU A 12 -12.83 1.63 29.15
CA LEU A 12 -13.71 2.52 28.41
C LEU A 12 -14.05 3.75 29.28
N ALA A 13 -13.67 4.94 28.83
CA ALA A 13 -13.98 6.19 29.54
C ALA A 13 -14.86 7.09 28.66
N PRO A 14 -16.00 7.61 29.15
CA PRO A 14 -16.80 8.56 28.41
C PRO A 14 -16.06 9.90 28.26
N ILE A 15 -16.16 10.50 27.04
CA ILE A 15 -15.61 11.83 26.78
C ILE A 15 -16.69 12.87 27.03
N ALA A 16 -16.41 13.78 27.97
CA ALA A 16 -17.31 14.89 28.24
C ALA A 16 -17.52 15.74 26.97
N ALA A 17 -18.76 16.16 26.74
CA ALA A 17 -19.14 16.95 25.56
C ALA A 17 -18.24 18.21 25.37
N ALA A 18 -17.87 18.87 26.46
CA ALA A 18 -16.99 20.04 26.45
C ALA A 18 -15.55 19.79 25.96
N LEU A 19 -15.11 18.51 25.86
CA LEU A 19 -13.76 18.17 25.38
C LEU A 19 -13.75 17.74 23.90
N ARG A 20 -14.91 17.49 23.31
CA ARG A 20 -15.05 17.07 21.93
C ARG A 20 -14.72 18.24 20.98
N GLY A 21 -14.05 17.94 19.88
CA GLY A 21 -13.58 18.95 18.93
C GLY A 21 -12.39 19.79 19.42
N HIS A 22 -11.75 19.40 20.53
CA HIS A 22 -10.67 20.15 21.15
C HIS A 22 -9.35 19.36 21.20
N TRP A 23 -8.25 20.08 21.19
CA TRP A 23 -6.95 19.53 21.58
C TRP A 23 -6.93 19.31 23.10
N CYS A 24 -6.44 18.17 23.51
CA CYS A 24 -6.36 17.81 24.91
C CYS A 24 -4.98 17.26 25.23
N ILE A 25 -4.54 17.50 26.47
CA ILE A 25 -3.49 16.68 27.07
C ILE A 25 -4.18 15.51 27.77
N ALA A 26 -3.80 14.30 27.38
CA ALA A 26 -4.22 13.07 28.04
C ALA A 26 -3.06 12.60 28.91
N TRP A 27 -3.34 12.24 30.16
CA TRP A 27 -2.34 11.61 31.03
C TRP A 27 -2.90 10.31 31.58
N LEU A 28 -2.00 9.36 31.73
CA LEU A 28 -2.26 8.06 32.34
C LEU A 28 -1.40 7.93 33.58
N VAL A 29 -2.02 7.58 34.68
CA VAL A 29 -1.33 7.19 35.92
C VAL A 29 -1.46 5.69 36.05
N VAL A 30 -0.34 4.99 36.13
CA VAL A 30 -0.28 3.53 36.20
C VAL A 30 0.33 3.14 37.55
N PRO A 31 -0.21 2.09 38.21
CA PRO A 31 0.44 1.52 39.40
C PRO A 31 1.87 1.06 39.07
N ALA A 32 2.74 1.09 40.08
CA ALA A 32 4.11 0.64 39.92
C ALA A 32 4.11 -0.89 39.81
N GLN A 33 4.25 -1.42 38.61
CA GLN A 33 4.55 -2.82 38.35
C GLN A 33 5.51 -2.94 37.16
N ASP A 34 6.41 -3.91 37.26
CA ASP A 34 7.34 -4.25 36.21
C ASP A 34 6.63 -4.96 35.05
N GLY A 35 6.92 -4.58 33.83
CA GLY A 35 6.45 -5.32 32.64
C GLY A 35 5.46 -4.62 31.72
N LEU A 36 5.06 -3.38 31.99
CA LEU A 36 4.14 -2.62 31.12
C LEU A 36 4.79 -2.20 29.81
N SER A 37 4.24 -2.70 28.76
CA SER A 37 4.88 -2.55 27.47
C SER A 37 4.21 -1.52 26.57
N LEU A 38 2.89 -1.44 26.52
CA LEU A 38 2.21 -0.54 25.58
C LEU A 38 0.76 -0.25 25.96
N VAL A 39 0.36 0.99 25.75
CA VAL A 39 -1.02 1.43 25.92
C VAL A 39 -1.50 2.06 24.62
N ARG A 40 -2.62 1.61 24.12
CA ARG A 40 -3.28 2.14 22.93
C ARG A 40 -4.55 2.89 23.34
N LEU A 41 -4.67 4.11 22.84
CA LEU A 41 -5.81 4.98 23.09
C LEU A 41 -6.63 5.06 21.82
N LYS A 42 -7.91 4.72 21.90
CA LYS A 42 -8.87 4.80 20.79
C LYS A 42 -10.00 5.73 21.14
N THR A 43 -10.50 6.49 20.18
CA THR A 43 -11.72 7.29 20.29
C THR A 43 -12.85 6.61 19.53
N GLY A 44 -14.02 6.41 20.14
CA GLY A 44 -15.18 5.76 19.52
C GLY A 44 -16.40 6.65 19.46
N VAL A 45 -17.20 6.50 18.40
CA VAL A 45 -18.40 7.31 18.14
C VAL A 45 -19.64 6.70 18.83
N THR A 46 -19.76 5.37 18.88
CA THR A 46 -20.83 4.64 19.60
C THR A 46 -20.33 3.31 20.15
N ARG A 47 -21.09 2.71 21.10
CA ARG A 47 -20.77 1.40 21.70
C ARG A 47 -20.74 0.25 20.68
N GLU A 48 -21.55 0.33 19.61
CA GLU A 48 -21.68 -0.71 18.57
C GLU A 48 -20.63 -0.60 17.46
N LEU A 49 -20.06 0.58 17.26
CA LEU A 49 -19.02 0.84 16.25
C LEU A 49 -17.59 0.57 16.74
N ALA A 50 -17.40 0.08 17.94
CA ALA A 50 -16.09 -0.29 18.50
C ALA A 50 -15.35 -1.39 17.69
N ALA A 51 -16.03 -2.07 16.78
CA ALA A 51 -15.45 -3.08 15.89
C ALA A 51 -14.87 -2.51 14.59
N PHE A 52 -15.25 -1.30 14.17
CA PHE A 52 -14.92 -0.77 12.85
C PHE A 52 -14.43 0.67 12.91
N GLY A 53 -13.13 0.86 12.62
CA GLY A 53 -12.61 2.10 12.07
C GLY A 53 -12.44 3.29 13.01
N ASP A 54 -12.13 3.06 14.27
CA ASP A 54 -11.75 4.13 15.19
C ASP A 54 -10.46 4.82 14.74
N GLN A 55 -10.45 6.15 14.78
CA GLN A 55 -9.20 6.92 14.71
C GLN A 55 -8.40 6.64 15.99
N ALA A 56 -7.58 5.60 15.95
CA ALA A 56 -6.78 5.20 17.08
C ALA A 56 -5.56 6.11 17.18
N VAL A 57 -5.49 6.90 18.24
CA VAL A 57 -4.25 7.58 18.64
C VAL A 57 -3.43 6.60 19.46
N MET A 58 -2.29 6.17 18.91
CA MET A 58 -1.35 5.31 19.63
C MET A 58 -0.54 6.14 20.59
N LEU A 59 -0.81 6.01 21.88
CA LEU A 59 0.07 6.53 22.93
C LEU A 59 1.11 5.48 23.28
N ARG A 60 2.37 5.75 22.95
CA ARG A 60 3.49 4.97 23.46
C ARG A 60 3.94 5.55 24.78
N LEU A 61 4.02 4.68 25.72
CA LEU A 61 4.56 5.01 27.02
C LEU A 61 5.99 4.45 27.07
N PRO A 62 7.03 5.28 26.86
CA PRO A 62 8.40 4.79 26.99
C PRO A 62 8.64 4.30 28.41
N LEU A 63 9.28 3.14 28.51
CA LEU A 63 9.72 2.54 29.77
C LEU A 63 10.81 3.41 30.40
N GLN A 64 10.45 4.33 31.27
CA GLN A 64 11.39 4.91 32.23
C GLN A 64 10.95 4.52 33.64
N PRO A 65 11.84 3.91 34.44
CA PRO A 65 11.43 3.29 35.70
C PRO A 65 11.02 4.28 36.81
N LYS A 66 11.13 5.59 36.62
CA LYS A 66 10.96 6.58 37.68
C LYS A 66 9.72 7.47 37.63
N SER A 67 8.84 7.38 36.62
CA SER A 67 7.65 8.24 36.55
C SER A 67 6.36 7.44 36.35
N ARG A 68 5.43 7.56 37.32
CA ARG A 68 4.10 6.94 37.29
C ARG A 68 3.11 7.65 36.35
N ARG A 69 3.45 8.84 35.83
CA ARG A 69 2.61 9.63 34.92
C ARG A 69 3.13 9.62 33.50
N ARG A 70 2.27 9.32 32.57
CA ARG A 70 2.52 9.41 31.12
C ARG A 70 1.52 10.38 30.51
N TRP A 71 1.94 11.17 29.55
CA TRP A 71 1.06 12.12 28.92
C TRP A 71 1.29 12.23 27.42
N ALA A 72 0.23 12.57 26.69
CA ALA A 72 0.28 12.88 25.28
C ALA A 72 -0.68 14.01 24.92
N VAL A 73 -0.38 14.69 23.84
CA VAL A 73 -1.29 15.65 23.22
C VAL A 73 -2.11 14.93 22.17
N ILE A 74 -3.43 14.96 22.32
CA ILE A 74 -4.36 14.31 21.39
C ILE A 74 -5.43 15.30 20.93
N TYR A 75 -5.94 15.10 19.73
CA TYR A 75 -7.14 15.78 19.27
C TYR A 75 -8.33 14.84 19.45
N LEU A 76 -9.35 15.29 20.15
CA LEU A 76 -10.59 14.54 20.31
C LEU A 76 -11.59 15.00 19.23
N PRO A 77 -11.99 14.15 18.29
CA PRO A 77 -12.99 14.49 17.29
C PRO A 77 -14.30 14.98 17.93
N ALA A 78 -15.06 15.82 17.20
CA ALA A 78 -16.32 16.37 17.72
C ALA A 78 -17.39 15.29 17.97
N ASP A 79 -17.31 14.20 17.22
CA ASP A 79 -18.17 13.02 17.28
C ASP A 79 -17.63 11.90 18.21
N ALA A 80 -16.51 12.13 18.88
CA ALA A 80 -15.95 11.15 19.80
C ALA A 80 -16.71 11.10 21.13
N HIS A 81 -17.35 9.98 21.44
CA HIS A 81 -18.12 9.80 22.67
C HIS A 81 -17.38 9.03 23.76
N HIS A 82 -16.45 8.16 23.37
CA HIS A 82 -15.72 7.31 24.28
C HIS A 82 -14.23 7.28 23.96
N LEU A 83 -13.42 7.14 24.99
CA LEU A 83 -11.99 6.88 24.94
C LEU A 83 -11.76 5.44 25.41
N ARG A 84 -11.20 4.60 24.57
CA ARG A 84 -10.85 3.23 24.91
C ARG A 84 -9.34 3.10 25.08
N LEU A 85 -8.93 2.47 26.17
CA LEU A 85 -7.55 2.15 26.47
C LEU A 85 -7.35 0.65 26.31
N ASP A 86 -6.57 0.26 25.32
CA ASP A 86 -6.13 -1.13 25.17
C ASP A 86 -4.71 -1.24 25.74
N VAL A 87 -4.49 -2.21 26.60
CA VAL A 87 -3.21 -2.43 27.26
C VAL A 87 -2.64 -3.77 26.83
N PHE A 88 -1.35 -3.82 26.51
CA PHE A 88 -0.68 -5.01 26.03
C PHE A 88 0.56 -5.35 26.88
N GLY A 89 0.75 -6.63 27.17
CA GLY A 89 1.97 -7.17 27.76
C GLY A 89 2.06 -7.18 29.27
N ALA A 90 0.94 -7.14 30.00
CA ALA A 90 0.93 -7.33 31.46
C ALA A 90 -0.07 -8.41 31.89
N GLN A 91 0.29 -9.15 32.94
CA GLN A 91 -0.67 -9.94 33.72
C GLN A 91 -1.42 -8.99 34.66
N GLU A 92 -2.72 -9.16 34.80
CA GLU A 92 -3.63 -8.27 35.55
C GLU A 92 -3.13 -7.95 36.99
N PRO A 93 -3.48 -6.77 37.60
CA PRO A 93 -4.75 -6.06 37.51
C PRO A 93 -4.64 -4.55 37.15
N TRP A 94 -5.37 -4.13 36.14
CA TRP A 94 -5.45 -2.73 35.67
C TRP A 94 -6.54 -1.88 36.38
N ALA A 95 -7.23 -2.43 37.33
CA ALA A 95 -8.37 -1.81 38.06
C ALA A 95 -8.03 -0.43 38.67
N SER A 96 -6.76 -0.04 38.73
CA SER A 96 -6.30 1.22 39.35
C SER A 96 -5.67 2.22 38.39
N ALA A 97 -5.75 2.02 37.06
CA ALA A 97 -5.24 3.01 36.10
C ALA A 97 -6.20 4.21 35.99
N VAL A 98 -5.66 5.42 36.12
CA VAL A 98 -6.44 6.67 36.05
C VAL A 98 -6.06 7.43 34.78
N ILE A 99 -7.07 7.69 33.93
CA ILE A 99 -6.93 8.57 32.74
C ILE A 99 -7.47 9.94 33.08
N GLY A 100 -6.67 10.99 32.85
CA GLY A 100 -7.11 12.35 32.93
C GLY A 100 -7.04 13.05 31.60
N LEU A 101 -8.00 13.91 31.30
CA LEU A 101 -8.07 14.74 30.10
C LEU A 101 -8.17 16.21 30.48
N ARG A 102 -7.36 17.06 29.86
CA ARG A 102 -7.45 18.51 30.02
C ARG A 102 -7.43 19.20 28.65
N PRO A 103 -8.34 20.13 28.38
CA PRO A 103 -8.33 20.85 27.12
C PRO A 103 -7.10 21.73 27.01
N LEU A 104 -6.56 21.85 25.80
CA LEU A 104 -5.46 22.74 25.45
C LEU A 104 -5.94 23.77 24.43
N SER A 105 -5.49 25.00 24.58
CA SER A 105 -5.62 25.96 23.48
C SER A 105 -4.78 25.52 22.29
N ARG A 106 -5.22 25.88 21.08
CA ARG A 106 -4.49 25.54 19.84
C ARG A 106 -3.02 25.99 19.84
N PRO A 107 -2.69 27.23 20.31
CA PRO A 107 -1.30 27.67 20.42
C PRO A 107 -0.48 26.81 21.38
N MET A 108 -1.05 26.42 22.52
CA MET A 108 -0.34 25.60 23.51
C MET A 108 -0.14 24.17 23.01
N ALA A 109 -1.13 23.59 22.32
CA ALA A 109 -0.97 22.29 21.66
C ALA A 109 0.15 22.35 20.61
N ALA A 110 0.16 23.40 19.78
CA ALA A 110 1.22 23.63 18.79
C ALA A 110 2.61 23.79 19.42
N ALA A 111 2.71 24.56 20.50
CA ALA A 111 4.00 24.76 21.20
C ALA A 111 4.53 23.45 21.83
N LEU A 112 3.67 22.67 22.47
CA LEU A 112 4.04 21.37 23.04
C LEU A 112 4.45 20.35 21.96
N LEU A 113 3.79 20.38 20.80
CA LEU A 113 4.15 19.54 19.67
C LEU A 113 5.48 20.00 19.05
N ALA A 114 5.66 21.30 18.88
CA ALA A 114 6.88 21.92 18.34
C ALA A 114 8.12 21.67 19.19
N SER A 115 7.99 21.73 20.51
CA SER A 115 9.11 21.49 21.44
C SER A 115 9.72 20.10 21.30
N ARG A 116 9.00 19.14 20.78
CA ARG A 116 9.46 17.76 20.58
C ARG A 116 10.00 17.46 19.18
N GLN A 117 9.63 18.24 18.16
CA GLN A 117 10.11 18.08 16.78
C GLN A 117 10.26 19.43 16.05
N PRO A 118 11.23 20.27 16.46
CA PRO A 118 11.38 21.64 15.92
C PRO A 118 11.69 21.65 14.41
N GLY A 119 12.38 20.63 13.87
CA GLY A 119 12.73 20.55 12.46
C GLY A 119 11.55 20.34 11.52
N LEU A 120 10.48 19.65 11.96
CA LEU A 120 9.27 19.48 11.16
C LEU A 120 8.44 20.77 11.11
N LEU A 121 8.41 21.53 12.21
CA LEU A 121 7.73 22.80 12.25
C LEU A 121 8.42 23.86 11.37
N LEU A 122 9.74 23.88 11.39
CA LEU A 122 10.55 24.79 10.56
C LEU A 122 10.32 24.50 9.07
N LYS A 123 10.33 23.22 8.65
CA LYS A 123 10.01 22.81 7.27
C LYS A 123 8.59 23.20 6.84
N ALA A 124 7.63 23.16 7.77
CA ALA A 124 6.25 23.56 7.49
C ALA A 124 6.06 25.09 7.35
N LEU A 125 6.96 25.88 7.93
CA LEU A 125 6.96 27.34 7.86
C LEU A 125 7.70 27.89 6.63
N ILE A 126 8.69 27.16 6.11
CA ILE A 126 9.50 27.54 4.95
C ILE A 126 8.88 26.93 3.69
N GLY A 127 8.04 27.65 2.98
CA GLY A 127 7.47 27.18 1.70
C GLY A 127 6.36 28.06 1.14
N SER A 128 6.03 27.86 -0.13
CA SER A 128 5.08 28.54 -1.02
C SER A 128 3.84 29.25 -0.38
N PRO A 129 3.16 30.19 -1.05
CA PRO A 129 2.13 31.11 -0.52
C PRO A 129 0.75 30.49 -0.18
N VAL A 130 0.64 29.17 -0.08
CA VAL A 130 -0.55 28.51 0.47
C VAL A 130 -0.76 28.97 1.91
N SER A 131 -1.98 29.32 2.28
CA SER A 131 -2.29 30.00 3.55
C SER A 131 -1.59 29.37 4.76
N LEU A 132 -0.96 30.17 5.60
CA LEU A 132 -0.25 29.76 6.83
C LEU A 132 -1.10 28.84 7.70
N ARG A 133 -2.43 29.05 7.71
CA ARG A 133 -3.42 28.24 8.43
C ARG A 133 -3.49 26.79 7.93
N ARG A 134 -3.40 26.56 6.59
CA ARG A 134 -3.41 25.20 6.04
C ARG A 134 -2.11 24.46 6.36
N ARG A 135 -0.97 25.16 6.23
CA ARG A 135 0.35 24.58 6.56
C ARG A 135 0.46 24.24 8.04
N ALA A 136 0.02 25.12 8.93
CA ALA A 136 0.00 24.87 10.37
C ALA A 136 -0.95 23.71 10.71
N ARG A 137 -2.11 23.58 10.08
CA ARG A 137 -3.04 22.48 10.29
C ARG A 137 -2.45 21.14 9.80
N ARG A 138 -1.77 21.13 8.64
CA ARG A 138 -1.06 19.94 8.11
C ARG A 138 0.13 19.57 8.99
N ALA A 139 0.96 20.53 9.39
CA ALA A 139 2.07 20.31 10.30
C ALA A 139 1.62 19.76 11.65
N LEU A 140 0.53 20.26 12.22
CA LEU A 140 -0.05 19.75 13.45
C LEU A 140 -0.61 18.32 13.29
N SER A 141 -1.23 18.02 12.15
CA SER A 141 -1.68 16.65 11.84
C SER A 141 -0.50 15.70 11.71
N THR A 142 0.55 16.08 10.98
CA THR A 142 1.78 15.29 10.82
C THR A 142 2.52 15.13 12.16
N LEU A 143 2.58 16.18 12.97
CA LEU A 143 3.18 16.12 14.30
C LEU A 143 2.35 15.23 15.25
N ALA A 144 1.03 15.29 15.22
CA ALA A 144 0.18 14.41 16.01
C ALA A 144 0.37 12.93 15.65
N THR A 145 0.61 12.62 14.36
CA THR A 145 0.91 11.27 13.90
C THR A 145 2.35 10.84 14.18
N SER A 146 3.31 11.76 14.14
CA SER A 146 4.74 11.47 14.39
C SER A 146 5.10 11.29 15.87
N PHE A 147 4.19 11.61 16.80
CA PHE A 147 4.34 11.29 18.23
C PHE A 147 4.35 9.79 18.51
N ASN A 148 3.89 8.99 17.60
CA ASN A 148 4.04 7.55 17.64
C ASN A 148 5.48 7.17 17.31
N GLN A 149 6.39 7.18 18.31
CA GLN A 149 7.68 6.51 18.13
C GLN A 149 7.44 5.06 17.75
N ALA A 150 8.07 4.62 16.63
CA ALA A 150 7.91 3.25 16.18
C ALA A 150 8.29 2.25 17.29
N THR A 151 7.40 1.29 17.65
CA THR A 151 7.75 0.22 18.59
C THR A 151 9.06 -0.38 18.12
N PRO A 152 10.09 -0.52 18.92
CA PRO A 152 11.28 -1.22 18.49
C PRO A 152 10.86 -2.58 17.95
N TYR A 153 11.40 -2.95 16.79
CA TYR A 153 11.03 -4.21 16.16
C TYR A 153 11.31 -5.40 17.08
N SER A 154 12.40 -5.36 17.85
CA SER A 154 12.73 -6.36 18.88
C SER A 154 11.55 -6.61 19.85
N ARG A 155 10.91 -5.52 20.32
CA ARG A 155 9.77 -5.66 21.22
C ARG A 155 8.52 -6.21 20.54
N TRP A 156 8.31 -5.84 19.28
CA TRP A 156 7.22 -6.42 18.47
C TRP A 156 7.43 -7.94 18.29
N VAL A 157 8.68 -8.34 18.01
CA VAL A 157 9.06 -9.77 17.89
C VAL A 157 8.75 -10.54 19.18
N GLU A 158 9.18 -10.02 20.32
CA GLU A 158 8.91 -10.65 21.63
C GLU A 158 7.42 -10.87 21.89
N LEU A 159 6.58 -9.89 21.56
CA LEU A 159 5.16 -9.91 21.88
C LEU A 159 4.31 -10.71 20.89
N PHE A 160 4.66 -10.70 19.61
CA PHE A 160 3.77 -11.22 18.58
C PHE A 160 4.37 -12.31 17.69
N ASP A 161 5.71 -12.39 17.61
CA ASP A 161 6.37 -13.32 16.70
C ASP A 161 7.22 -14.38 17.43
N ALA A 162 7.18 -14.41 18.77
CA ALA A 162 7.80 -15.46 19.55
C ALA A 162 6.99 -16.78 19.49
N TRP A 163 7.67 -17.88 19.28
CA TRP A 163 7.08 -19.23 19.25
C TRP A 163 7.49 -20.03 20.48
N SER A 164 6.52 -20.65 21.14
CA SER A 164 6.71 -21.56 22.27
C SER A 164 6.68 -23.02 21.83
N VAL A 165 7.13 -23.93 22.68
CA VAL A 165 7.01 -25.38 22.46
C VAL A 165 5.55 -25.80 22.20
N LYS A 166 4.59 -25.17 22.87
CA LYS A 166 3.16 -25.42 22.65
C LYS A 166 2.73 -25.05 21.23
N ASP A 167 3.28 -23.95 20.68
CA ASP A 167 2.95 -23.50 19.32
C ASP A 167 3.47 -24.50 18.28
N TYR A 168 4.71 -24.97 18.43
CA TYR A 168 5.26 -26.02 17.56
C TYR A 168 4.44 -27.31 17.62
N SER A 169 4.04 -27.74 18.83
CA SER A 169 3.21 -28.92 19.02
C SER A 169 1.82 -28.77 18.39
N ALA A 170 1.21 -27.59 18.49
CA ALA A 170 -0.08 -27.30 17.88
C ALA A 170 0.00 -27.32 16.35
N LEU A 171 1.05 -26.74 15.76
CA LEU A 171 1.27 -26.79 14.31
C LEU A 171 1.45 -28.23 13.82
N LEU A 172 2.25 -29.04 14.51
CA LEU A 172 2.44 -30.45 14.15
C LEU A 172 1.18 -31.31 14.33
N ALA A 173 0.27 -30.93 15.23
CA ALA A 173 -1.01 -31.59 15.39
C ALA A 173 -1.96 -31.35 14.20
N SER A 174 -1.84 -30.23 13.49
CA SER A 174 -2.64 -29.95 12.26
C SER A 174 -2.29 -30.93 11.14
N ARG A 175 -1.03 -31.37 11.03
CA ARG A 175 -0.58 -32.38 10.08
C ARG A 175 -1.34 -33.71 10.18
N ARG A 176 -1.80 -34.05 11.37
CA ARG A 176 -2.59 -35.29 11.58
C ARG A 176 -4.00 -35.18 11.00
N LYS A 177 -4.47 -33.96 10.78
CA LYS A 177 -5.81 -33.67 10.25
C LYS A 177 -5.81 -33.43 8.75
N SER A 178 -4.69 -32.95 8.18
CA SER A 178 -4.54 -32.61 6.77
C SER A 178 -3.26 -33.23 6.16
N LYS A 179 -3.35 -33.70 4.94
CA LYS A 179 -2.20 -34.25 4.22
C LYS A 179 -1.36 -33.11 3.65
N TRP A 180 -0.25 -32.80 4.31
CA TRP A 180 0.69 -31.78 3.84
C TRP A 180 1.41 -32.23 2.55
N PRO A 181 1.68 -31.27 1.63
CA PRO A 181 2.43 -31.55 0.42
C PRO A 181 3.89 -31.93 0.72
N THR A 182 4.47 -32.74 -0.14
CA THR A 182 5.91 -32.98 -0.13
C THR A 182 6.67 -31.76 -0.64
N MET A 183 7.85 -31.51 -0.05
CA MET A 183 8.68 -30.34 -0.39
C MET A 183 10.14 -30.73 -0.54
N GLU A 184 10.84 -30.10 -1.46
CA GLU A 184 12.30 -30.10 -1.58
C GLU A 184 12.82 -28.66 -1.54
N VAL A 185 14.11 -28.50 -1.18
CA VAL A 185 14.75 -27.18 -1.12
C VAL A 185 15.80 -27.06 -2.21
N PHE A 186 15.72 -26.01 -3.02
CA PHE A 186 16.76 -25.57 -3.93
C PHE A 186 17.54 -24.44 -3.25
N LEU A 187 18.77 -24.75 -2.82
CA LEU A 187 19.65 -23.83 -2.10
C LEU A 187 20.76 -23.34 -3.04
N PHE A 188 20.70 -22.07 -3.42
CA PHE A 188 21.67 -21.44 -4.31
C PHE A 188 22.88 -20.96 -3.52
N ALA A 189 24.07 -21.37 -3.95
CA ALA A 189 25.34 -21.01 -3.33
C ALA A 189 26.47 -21.16 -4.33
N ALA A 190 27.12 -20.08 -4.73
CA ALA A 190 28.24 -20.12 -5.68
C ALA A 190 29.49 -20.85 -5.14
N LYS A 191 29.71 -20.80 -3.82
CA LYS A 191 30.88 -21.37 -3.13
C LYS A 191 30.56 -21.76 -1.69
N PRO A 192 31.33 -22.66 -1.07
CA PRO A 192 31.26 -22.91 0.36
C PRO A 192 31.54 -21.63 1.16
N SER A 193 30.68 -21.35 2.15
CA SER A 193 30.78 -20.15 2.98
C SER A 193 30.11 -20.36 4.35
N PRO A 194 30.41 -19.50 5.35
CA PRO A 194 29.67 -19.50 6.62
C PRO A 194 28.17 -19.28 6.42
N ALA A 195 27.78 -18.45 5.44
CA ALA A 195 26.40 -18.18 5.06
C ALA A 195 25.71 -19.48 4.58
N LEU A 196 26.35 -20.25 3.70
CA LEU A 196 25.83 -21.56 3.25
C LEU A 196 25.65 -22.52 4.42
N LYS A 197 26.63 -22.62 5.32
CA LYS A 197 26.56 -23.48 6.51
C LYS A 197 25.38 -23.10 7.41
N ALA A 198 25.18 -21.81 7.64
CA ALA A 198 24.07 -21.30 8.46
C ALA A 198 22.71 -21.68 7.84
N THR A 199 22.55 -21.54 6.54
CA THR A 199 21.31 -21.93 5.84
C THR A 199 21.08 -23.44 5.92
N LEU A 200 22.11 -24.25 5.66
CA LEU A 200 21.99 -25.73 5.76
C LEU A 200 21.59 -26.17 7.18
N ASN A 201 22.20 -25.61 8.22
CA ASN A 201 21.82 -25.88 9.60
C ASN A 201 20.35 -25.54 9.87
N SER A 202 19.86 -24.42 9.34
CA SER A 202 18.47 -24.00 9.51
C SER A 202 17.47 -24.91 8.78
N ILE A 203 17.87 -25.46 7.62
CA ILE A 203 17.07 -26.45 6.89
C ILE A 203 17.04 -27.78 7.65
N GLN A 204 18.14 -28.21 8.22
CA GLN A 204 18.20 -29.46 9.05
C GLN A 204 17.33 -29.32 10.31
N ALA A 205 17.17 -28.10 10.84
CA ALA A 205 16.35 -27.83 12.02
C ALA A 205 14.85 -27.69 11.72
N GLN A 206 14.39 -27.90 10.49
CA GLN A 206 12.98 -27.80 10.14
C GLN A 206 12.13 -28.87 10.81
N LEU A 207 10.93 -28.49 11.26
CA LEU A 207 9.92 -29.43 11.78
C LEU A 207 9.41 -30.42 10.70
N LEU A 208 9.52 -30.06 9.44
CA LEU A 208 9.22 -30.89 8.28
C LEU A 208 10.54 -31.28 7.61
N PRO A 209 10.97 -32.55 7.70
CA PRO A 209 12.17 -33.02 7.00
C PRO A 209 12.03 -32.86 5.48
N VAL A 210 13.06 -32.32 4.84
CA VAL A 210 13.07 -32.07 3.40
C VAL A 210 14.39 -32.49 2.77
N ARG A 211 14.34 -32.87 1.51
CA ARG A 211 15.54 -33.09 0.69
C ARG A 211 16.06 -31.73 0.20
N THR A 212 17.38 -31.53 0.25
CA THR A 212 18.03 -30.29 -0.16
C THR A 212 18.97 -30.52 -1.34
N HIS A 213 18.86 -29.72 -2.37
CA HIS A 213 19.76 -29.66 -3.50
C HIS A 213 20.57 -28.36 -3.43
N VAL A 214 21.89 -28.47 -3.28
CA VAL A 214 22.78 -27.29 -3.32
C VAL A 214 23.11 -27.01 -4.79
N ILE A 215 22.81 -25.80 -5.23
CA ILE A 215 22.92 -25.38 -6.61
C ILE A 215 24.04 -24.34 -6.71
N SER A 216 25.16 -24.71 -7.35
CA SER A 216 26.32 -23.84 -7.54
C SER A 216 26.45 -23.34 -8.98
N GLY A 217 25.52 -23.69 -9.85
CA GLY A 217 25.51 -23.27 -11.25
C GLY A 217 24.46 -24.00 -12.09
N PRO A 218 24.38 -23.67 -13.39
CA PRO A 218 23.34 -24.16 -14.31
C PRO A 218 23.24 -25.68 -14.42
N THR A 219 24.37 -26.37 -14.43
CA THR A 219 24.38 -27.83 -14.52
C THR A 219 23.73 -28.49 -13.30
N MET A 220 24.04 -27.98 -12.10
CA MET A 220 23.45 -28.52 -10.86
C MET A 220 21.94 -28.21 -10.80
N LEU A 221 21.50 -27.06 -11.30
CA LEU A 221 20.08 -26.73 -11.39
C LEU A 221 19.36 -27.71 -12.33
N LYS A 222 19.91 -28.02 -13.51
CA LYS A 222 19.34 -29.05 -14.42
C LYS A 222 19.18 -30.40 -13.75
N VAL A 223 20.20 -30.83 -13.00
CA VAL A 223 20.16 -32.08 -12.25
C VAL A 223 19.11 -32.02 -11.16
N ALA A 224 19.01 -30.92 -10.40
CA ALA A 224 18.01 -30.76 -9.35
C ALA A 224 16.58 -30.78 -9.91
N LEU A 225 16.31 -30.06 -10.99
CA LEU A 225 15.02 -30.09 -11.68
C LEU A 225 14.66 -31.47 -12.22
N ALA A 226 15.65 -32.21 -12.77
CA ALA A 226 15.45 -33.57 -13.29
C ALA A 226 15.09 -34.59 -12.22
N ASN A 227 15.63 -34.44 -11.02
CA ASN A 227 15.50 -35.38 -9.90
C ASN A 227 14.45 -34.96 -8.85
N CYS A 228 13.84 -33.78 -9.02
CA CYS A 228 12.78 -33.32 -8.10
C CYS A 228 11.48 -34.10 -8.36
N THR A 229 10.90 -34.62 -7.28
CA THR A 229 9.64 -35.39 -7.30
C THR A 229 8.61 -34.85 -6.32
N SER A 230 8.95 -33.84 -5.52
CA SER A 230 8.08 -33.28 -4.53
C SER A 230 7.03 -32.35 -5.17
N ALA A 231 5.91 -32.15 -4.48
CA ALA A 231 4.83 -31.29 -4.97
C ALA A 231 5.24 -29.82 -5.05
N TYR A 232 6.12 -29.39 -4.15
CA TYR A 232 6.62 -28.01 -4.09
C TYR A 232 8.14 -27.95 -3.93
N VAL A 233 8.72 -26.87 -4.45
CA VAL A 233 10.14 -26.54 -4.29
C VAL A 233 10.25 -25.21 -3.54
N ALA A 234 10.93 -25.23 -2.39
CA ALA A 234 11.32 -24.04 -1.67
C ALA A 234 12.66 -23.53 -2.21
N VAL A 235 12.76 -22.24 -2.48
CA VAL A 235 13.95 -21.60 -3.07
C VAL A 235 14.61 -20.70 -2.04
N LEU A 236 15.91 -20.92 -1.78
CA LEU A 236 16.70 -20.16 -0.82
C LEU A 236 18.06 -19.78 -1.40
N GLN A 237 18.60 -18.64 -0.95
CA GLN A 237 19.99 -18.21 -1.16
C GLN A 237 20.83 -18.56 0.08
N ALA A 238 22.11 -18.86 -0.09
CA ALA A 238 23.04 -18.97 1.03
C ALA A 238 23.07 -17.67 1.85
N GLY A 239 22.84 -17.78 3.17
CA GLY A 239 22.65 -16.64 4.07
C GLY A 239 21.19 -16.37 4.45
N GLU A 240 20.23 -16.93 3.72
CA GLU A 240 18.82 -16.92 4.11
C GLU A 240 18.56 -18.08 5.10
N VAL A 241 18.34 -17.73 6.36
CA VAL A 241 18.13 -18.69 7.47
C VAL A 241 16.64 -18.85 7.73
N VAL A 242 16.11 -20.05 7.52
CA VAL A 242 14.68 -20.34 7.72
C VAL A 242 14.37 -20.70 9.16
N ARG A 243 13.25 -20.22 9.68
CA ARG A 243 12.81 -20.53 11.05
C ARG A 243 12.37 -21.99 11.15
N PRO A 244 12.51 -22.65 12.32
CA PRO A 244 12.21 -24.09 12.46
C PRO A 244 10.81 -24.49 11.99
N GLN A 245 9.80 -23.64 12.14
CA GLN A 245 8.42 -23.88 11.72
C GLN A 245 8.13 -23.51 10.27
N ALA A 246 9.06 -22.89 9.53
CA ALA A 246 8.79 -22.24 8.26
C ALA A 246 8.14 -23.15 7.22
N LEU A 247 8.73 -24.29 6.94
CA LEU A 247 8.20 -25.22 5.94
C LEU A 247 6.93 -25.93 6.42
N ALA A 248 6.81 -26.21 7.70
CA ALA A 248 5.61 -26.80 8.28
C ALA A 248 4.42 -25.83 8.22
N LEU A 249 4.62 -24.57 8.58
CA LEU A 249 3.59 -23.53 8.46
C LEU A 249 3.21 -23.27 6.99
N ALA A 250 4.21 -23.26 6.10
CA ALA A 250 3.94 -23.14 4.68
C ALA A 250 3.09 -24.31 4.15
N ALA A 251 3.37 -25.54 4.58
CA ALA A 251 2.59 -26.71 4.20
C ALA A 251 1.14 -26.63 4.68
N ASP A 252 0.93 -26.19 5.91
CA ASP A 252 -0.42 -25.99 6.47
C ASP A 252 -1.20 -24.92 5.69
N CYS A 253 -0.55 -23.80 5.40
CA CYS A 253 -1.11 -22.71 4.60
C CYS A 253 -1.41 -23.13 3.16
N ILE A 254 -0.57 -23.93 2.52
CA ILE A 254 -0.82 -24.46 1.16
C ILE A 254 -2.10 -25.28 1.13
N VAL A 255 -2.32 -26.15 2.11
CA VAL A 255 -3.54 -26.95 2.22
C VAL A 255 -4.76 -26.04 2.44
N ALA A 256 -4.68 -25.11 3.38
CA ALA A 256 -5.76 -24.18 3.69
C ALA A 256 -6.13 -23.30 2.47
N ALA A 257 -5.16 -22.99 1.63
CA ALA A 257 -5.33 -22.17 0.42
C ALA A 257 -5.60 -22.99 -0.86
N SER A 258 -5.91 -24.28 -0.75
CA SER A 258 -6.23 -25.16 -1.89
C SER A 258 -5.11 -25.25 -2.94
N PHE A 259 -3.87 -25.40 -2.47
CA PHE A 259 -2.67 -25.69 -3.27
C PHE A 259 -2.32 -24.60 -4.30
N PRO A 260 -2.08 -23.35 -3.89
CA PRO A 260 -1.67 -22.27 -4.81
C PRO A 260 -0.33 -22.61 -5.49
N PRO A 261 -0.16 -22.22 -6.76
CA PRO A 261 1.08 -22.48 -7.49
C PRO A 261 2.30 -21.73 -6.97
N VAL A 262 2.12 -20.56 -6.34
CA VAL A 262 3.21 -19.72 -5.85
C VAL A 262 2.95 -19.25 -4.42
N ILE A 263 3.94 -19.39 -3.57
CA ILE A 263 3.87 -18.96 -2.17
C ILE A 263 5.09 -18.11 -1.83
N CYS A 264 4.90 -17.03 -1.09
CA CYS A 264 5.97 -16.24 -0.48
C CYS A 264 5.68 -15.94 0.98
N ALA A 265 6.74 -15.64 1.74
CA ALA A 265 6.63 -15.25 3.14
C ALA A 265 7.38 -13.95 3.43
N ASP A 266 7.02 -13.31 4.55
CA ASP A 266 7.75 -12.16 5.06
C ASP A 266 9.15 -12.55 5.55
N GLU A 267 10.03 -11.56 5.60
CA GLU A 267 11.41 -11.74 6.03
C GLU A 267 11.90 -10.56 6.88
N ASP A 268 13.03 -10.75 7.54
CA ASP A 268 13.78 -9.69 8.20
C ASP A 268 15.29 -9.95 8.10
N GLN A 269 16.08 -9.12 8.73
CA GLN A 269 17.52 -9.33 8.84
C GLN A 269 17.87 -9.77 10.25
N ILE A 270 18.92 -10.61 10.34
CA ILE A 270 19.54 -11.02 11.60
C ILE A 270 20.99 -10.55 11.65
N LEU A 271 21.34 -9.87 12.74
CA LEU A 271 22.69 -9.43 13.02
C LEU A 271 23.55 -10.57 13.59
N GLU A 272 24.87 -10.37 13.71
CA GLU A 272 25.78 -11.37 14.27
C GLU A 272 25.48 -11.72 15.73
N ASP A 273 24.96 -10.76 16.50
CA ASP A 273 24.53 -10.93 17.90
C ASP A 273 23.17 -11.65 18.04
N GLY A 274 22.55 -12.02 16.92
CA GLY A 274 21.24 -12.67 16.89
C GLY A 274 20.05 -11.68 16.94
N GLN A 275 20.30 -10.35 17.03
CA GLN A 275 19.21 -9.37 17.02
C GLN A 275 18.55 -9.30 15.62
N ARG A 276 17.22 -9.33 15.59
CA ARG A 276 16.41 -9.17 14.37
C ARG A 276 16.12 -7.70 14.11
N CYS A 277 16.24 -7.28 12.84
CA CYS A 277 16.03 -5.90 12.40
C CYS A 277 15.46 -5.85 10.97
N LEU A 278 15.16 -4.66 10.49
CA LEU A 278 14.76 -4.36 9.11
C LEU A 278 13.72 -5.33 8.51
N PRO A 279 12.54 -5.52 9.13
CA PRO A 279 11.53 -6.41 8.58
C PRO A 279 11.03 -5.94 7.22
N LEU A 280 10.92 -6.88 6.28
CA LEU A 280 10.25 -6.70 5.01
C LEU A 280 8.92 -7.47 5.04
N PHE A 281 7.86 -6.75 5.35
CA PHE A 281 6.49 -7.24 5.27
C PHE A 281 5.96 -7.05 3.86
N LYS A 282 5.98 -8.12 3.08
CA LYS A 282 5.68 -8.09 1.65
C LYS A 282 4.19 -7.79 1.39
N PRO A 283 3.85 -7.01 0.35
CA PRO A 283 2.50 -7.03 -0.20
C PRO A 283 2.22 -8.35 -0.90
N GLN A 284 0.98 -8.58 -1.33
CA GLN A 284 0.68 -9.64 -2.30
C GLN A 284 1.62 -9.48 -3.50
N PRO A 285 2.33 -10.54 -3.92
CA PRO A 285 3.16 -10.46 -5.10
C PRO A 285 2.37 -10.00 -6.31
N ASN A 286 2.92 -9.06 -7.05
CA ASN A 286 2.34 -8.53 -8.27
C ASN A 286 3.42 -8.30 -9.32
N HIS A 287 3.02 -8.25 -10.58
CA HIS A 287 3.95 -8.26 -11.69
C HIS A 287 4.93 -7.08 -11.64
N MET A 288 4.44 -5.88 -11.35
CA MET A 288 5.25 -4.65 -11.33
C MET A 288 6.34 -4.70 -10.25
N LEU A 289 5.97 -5.04 -9.01
CA LEU A 289 6.94 -5.14 -7.92
C LEU A 289 7.88 -6.34 -8.06
N MET A 290 7.46 -7.42 -8.69
CA MET A 290 8.38 -8.51 -9.03
C MET A 290 9.41 -8.05 -10.06
N CYS A 291 9.00 -7.35 -11.12
CA CYS A 291 9.92 -6.76 -12.11
C CYS A 291 10.84 -5.69 -11.50
N SER A 292 10.52 -5.13 -10.35
CA SER A 292 11.44 -4.23 -9.64
C SER A 292 12.53 -4.95 -8.83
N GLY A 293 12.44 -6.27 -8.67
CA GLY A 293 13.37 -7.07 -7.86
C GLY A 293 13.14 -6.97 -6.34
N THR A 294 12.30 -6.04 -5.86
CA THR A 294 12.15 -5.76 -4.42
C THR A 294 11.49 -6.86 -3.60
N LEU A 295 10.80 -7.79 -4.25
CA LEU A 295 10.10 -8.90 -3.58
C LEU A 295 10.79 -10.25 -3.79
N SER A 296 11.85 -10.33 -4.55
CA SER A 296 12.48 -11.58 -5.00
C SER A 296 13.31 -12.31 -3.93
N THR A 297 13.46 -11.76 -2.74
CA THR A 297 14.25 -12.32 -1.63
C THR A 297 13.42 -13.17 -0.65
N GLY A 298 14.09 -13.91 0.25
CA GLY A 298 13.49 -14.72 1.31
C GLY A 298 12.83 -16.02 0.83
N LEU A 299 11.95 -16.59 1.63
CA LEU A 299 11.32 -17.87 1.34
C LEU A 299 10.24 -17.75 0.27
N TRP A 300 10.47 -18.42 -0.85
CA TRP A 300 9.51 -18.66 -1.91
C TRP A 300 9.33 -20.15 -2.14
N LEU A 301 8.08 -20.58 -2.38
CA LEU A 301 7.78 -21.94 -2.79
C LEU A 301 6.99 -21.90 -4.10
N PHE A 302 7.35 -22.81 -4.99
CA PHE A 302 6.70 -22.99 -6.28
C PHE A 302 6.19 -24.42 -6.41
N ALA A 303 4.97 -24.60 -6.90
CA ALA A 303 4.49 -25.92 -7.26
C ALA A 303 5.37 -26.50 -8.37
N LEU A 304 5.68 -27.78 -8.33
CA LEU A 304 6.54 -28.41 -9.33
C LEU A 304 6.03 -28.25 -10.77
N SER A 305 4.70 -28.22 -10.93
CA SER A 305 4.04 -28.00 -12.21
C SER A 305 4.28 -26.62 -12.82
N THR A 306 4.73 -25.65 -12.02
CA THR A 306 5.02 -24.28 -12.46
C THR A 306 6.48 -24.08 -12.85
N LEU A 307 7.35 -25.03 -12.50
CA LEU A 307 8.75 -24.93 -12.84
C LEU A 307 8.97 -25.16 -14.34
N PRO A 308 9.93 -24.46 -14.96
CA PRO A 308 10.18 -24.56 -16.39
C PRO A 308 10.50 -26.01 -16.78
N ASN A 309 9.93 -26.46 -17.89
CA ASN A 309 10.20 -27.78 -18.43
C ASN A 309 11.68 -27.97 -18.72
N LYS A 310 12.15 -29.21 -18.58
CA LYS A 310 13.58 -29.62 -18.73
C LYS A 310 14.26 -29.12 -20.03
N THR A 311 13.47 -28.78 -21.05
CA THR A 311 13.94 -28.38 -22.39
C THR A 311 13.91 -26.87 -22.65
N ASP A 312 13.08 -26.10 -21.93
CA ASP A 312 12.83 -24.66 -22.19
C ASP A 312 13.59 -23.71 -21.27
N CYS A 313 14.53 -24.21 -20.50
CA CYS A 313 15.23 -23.49 -19.44
C CYS A 313 16.34 -22.52 -19.91
N GLY A 314 16.45 -22.17 -21.19
CA GLY A 314 17.61 -21.43 -21.73
C GLY A 314 17.90 -20.11 -21.01
N ILE A 315 16.88 -19.30 -20.73
CA ILE A 315 17.06 -17.97 -20.11
C ILE A 315 17.34 -18.06 -18.61
N VAL A 316 16.75 -19.05 -17.92
CA VAL A 316 16.88 -19.26 -16.47
C VAL A 316 18.27 -19.77 -16.10
N LEU A 317 18.93 -20.48 -17.00
CA LEU A 317 20.08 -21.30 -16.66
C LEU A 317 21.42 -20.59 -16.82
N ASP A 318 21.49 -19.57 -17.67
CA ASP A 318 22.75 -18.84 -17.92
C ASP A 318 23.11 -17.90 -16.75
N HIS A 319 22.13 -17.55 -15.90
CA HIS A 319 22.28 -16.68 -14.74
C HIS A 319 21.99 -17.40 -13.39
N ALA A 320 22.07 -18.72 -13.35
CA ALA A 320 21.58 -19.55 -12.23
C ALA A 320 22.49 -19.56 -10.98
N CYS A 321 23.25 -18.50 -10.74
CA CYS A 321 24.05 -18.38 -9.51
C CYS A 321 23.23 -17.78 -8.34
N TRP A 322 22.04 -17.23 -8.62
CA TRP A 322 21.25 -16.47 -7.66
C TRP A 322 19.81 -16.99 -7.53
N ALA A 323 19.38 -17.17 -6.30
CA ALA A 323 17.99 -17.54 -6.02
C ALA A 323 17.00 -16.51 -6.53
N GLU A 324 17.34 -15.21 -6.47
CA GLU A 324 16.52 -14.10 -6.95
C GLU A 324 16.28 -14.20 -8.47
N SER A 325 17.31 -14.46 -9.25
CA SER A 325 17.20 -14.67 -10.71
C SER A 325 16.31 -15.87 -11.05
N PHE A 326 16.44 -16.96 -10.31
CA PHE A 326 15.58 -18.14 -10.49
C PHE A 326 14.13 -17.84 -10.13
N ARG A 327 13.87 -17.21 -8.97
CA ARG A 327 12.53 -16.81 -8.54
C ARG A 327 11.84 -15.91 -9.57
N LEU A 328 12.57 -14.92 -10.08
CA LEU A 328 12.07 -14.01 -11.12
C LEU A 328 11.77 -14.76 -12.42
N SER A 329 12.65 -15.63 -12.86
CA SER A 329 12.43 -16.40 -14.10
C SER A 329 11.21 -17.30 -14.01
N VAL A 330 11.02 -17.99 -12.88
CA VAL A 330 9.82 -18.81 -12.65
C VAL A 330 8.57 -17.91 -12.65
N TRP A 331 8.60 -16.80 -11.91
CA TRP A 331 7.48 -15.85 -11.86
C TRP A 331 7.10 -15.33 -13.26
N LEU A 332 8.07 -14.87 -14.02
CA LEU A 332 7.85 -14.31 -15.36
C LEU A 332 7.33 -15.38 -16.36
N GLY A 333 7.72 -16.63 -16.17
CA GLY A 333 7.20 -17.76 -16.94
C GLY A 333 5.71 -18.05 -16.69
N LEU A 334 5.16 -17.58 -15.57
CA LEU A 334 3.77 -17.82 -15.15
C LEU A 334 2.78 -16.78 -15.71
N ARG A 335 2.92 -16.35 -16.94
CA ARG A 335 2.15 -15.27 -17.59
C ARG A 335 0.62 -15.35 -17.47
N ARG A 336 0.05 -16.49 -17.13
CA ARG A 336 -1.39 -16.71 -16.96
C ARG A 336 -1.81 -16.75 -15.50
N VAL A 337 -0.90 -16.50 -14.57
CA VAL A 337 -1.20 -16.49 -13.14
C VAL A 337 -1.86 -15.16 -12.80
N ASN A 338 -3.08 -15.22 -12.29
CA ASN A 338 -3.70 -14.08 -11.63
C ASN A 338 -3.03 -13.95 -10.25
N PRO A 339 -2.21 -12.91 -9.99
CA PRO A 339 -1.48 -12.79 -8.72
C PRO A 339 -2.40 -12.86 -7.51
N ALA A 340 -3.59 -12.28 -7.60
CA ALA A 340 -4.55 -12.28 -6.50
C ALA A 340 -5.13 -13.66 -6.20
N ARG A 341 -5.28 -14.53 -7.24
CA ARG A 341 -5.89 -15.85 -7.10
C ARG A 341 -4.87 -16.97 -6.90
N ASP A 342 -3.77 -16.88 -7.64
CA ASP A 342 -2.84 -18.01 -7.79
C ASP A 342 -1.59 -17.87 -6.91
N THR A 343 -1.48 -16.79 -6.14
CA THR A 343 -0.39 -16.63 -5.18
C THR A 343 -0.90 -16.60 -3.74
N LEU A 344 -0.08 -17.11 -2.83
CA LEU A 344 -0.33 -17.04 -1.39
C LEU A 344 0.81 -16.29 -0.72
N ARG A 345 0.49 -15.20 -0.02
CA ARG A 345 1.41 -14.56 0.89
C ARG A 345 1.17 -15.07 2.30
N ILE A 346 2.21 -15.58 2.93
CA ILE A 346 2.20 -15.94 4.36
C ILE A 346 2.72 -14.73 5.13
N ALA A 347 1.82 -14.03 5.82
CA ALA A 347 2.15 -12.81 6.55
C ALA A 347 2.87 -13.09 7.88
N HIS A 348 3.87 -13.96 7.85
CA HIS A 348 4.77 -14.29 8.95
C HIS A 348 6.21 -14.16 8.49
N VAL A 349 7.07 -13.67 9.37
CA VAL A 349 8.52 -13.69 9.13
C VAL A 349 9.00 -15.11 9.24
N LEU A 350 9.28 -15.75 8.12
CA LEU A 350 9.74 -17.14 8.07
C LEU A 350 11.22 -17.28 7.70
N THR A 351 11.84 -16.19 7.26
CA THR A 351 13.26 -16.17 6.85
C THR A 351 13.95 -14.97 7.48
N HIS A 352 15.18 -15.19 7.95
CA HIS A 352 16.10 -14.17 8.38
C HIS A 352 17.25 -14.07 7.37
N ARG A 353 17.51 -12.89 6.82
CA ARG A 353 18.69 -12.65 5.98
C ARG A 353 19.85 -12.24 6.86
N ARG A 354 20.95 -12.94 6.77
CA ARG A 354 22.20 -12.57 7.43
C ARG A 354 22.83 -11.35 6.72
N GLN A 355 23.62 -10.57 7.45
CA GLN A 355 24.32 -9.41 6.86
C GLN A 355 25.31 -9.82 5.76
N ASP A 356 25.89 -11.02 5.85
CA ASP A 356 26.82 -11.59 4.86
C ASP A 356 26.10 -12.33 3.71
N THR A 357 24.77 -12.20 3.59
CA THR A 357 24.01 -12.72 2.45
C THR A 357 24.33 -11.91 1.21
N GLU A 358 24.93 -12.53 0.23
CA GLU A 358 25.17 -11.89 -1.08
C GLU A 358 23.81 -11.64 -1.76
N ALA A 359 23.63 -10.43 -2.29
CA ALA A 359 22.48 -10.06 -3.13
C ALA A 359 22.87 -10.14 -4.60
N ALA A 360 21.94 -10.51 -5.45
CA ALA A 360 22.17 -10.50 -6.89
C ALA A 360 22.49 -9.07 -7.36
N PRO A 361 23.48 -8.89 -8.26
CA PRO A 361 23.71 -7.62 -8.90
C PRO A 361 22.46 -7.15 -9.64
N PRO A 362 22.07 -5.87 -9.54
CA PRO A 362 20.85 -5.38 -10.19
C PRO A 362 20.91 -5.51 -11.72
N GLU A 363 22.09 -5.46 -12.31
CA GLU A 363 22.31 -5.65 -13.74
C GLU A 363 21.97 -7.09 -14.18
N GLU A 364 22.26 -8.10 -13.34
CA GLU A 364 21.90 -9.49 -13.63
C GLU A 364 20.38 -9.70 -13.55
N LEU A 365 19.73 -9.13 -12.53
CA LEU A 365 18.28 -9.18 -12.42
C LEU A 365 17.63 -8.46 -13.62
N ALA A 366 18.16 -7.30 -14.01
CA ALA A 366 17.71 -6.58 -15.19
C ALA A 366 17.89 -7.40 -16.47
N ALA A 367 19.00 -8.10 -16.62
CA ALA A 367 19.25 -8.96 -17.79
C ALA A 367 18.21 -10.08 -17.91
N VAL A 368 17.87 -10.75 -16.80
CA VAL A 368 16.84 -11.80 -16.74
C VAL A 368 15.48 -11.25 -17.16
N ILE A 369 15.06 -10.12 -16.59
CA ILE A 369 13.75 -9.52 -16.86
C ILE A 369 13.68 -9.01 -18.31
N ASN A 370 14.73 -8.34 -18.78
CA ASN A 370 14.81 -7.80 -20.14
C ASN A 370 14.85 -8.90 -21.19
N ALA A 371 15.50 -10.04 -20.91
CA ALA A 371 15.47 -11.21 -21.78
C ALA A 371 14.04 -11.75 -21.92
N HIS A 372 13.31 -11.83 -20.79
CA HIS A 372 11.91 -12.24 -20.80
C HIS A 372 11.03 -11.28 -21.61
N PHE A 373 11.17 -9.97 -21.43
CA PHE A 373 10.39 -8.98 -22.18
C PHE A 373 10.67 -9.08 -23.70
N ARG A 374 11.93 -9.26 -24.11
CA ARG A 374 12.27 -9.49 -25.53
C ARG A 374 11.64 -10.74 -26.08
N GLN A 375 11.74 -11.87 -25.38
CA GLN A 375 11.13 -13.14 -25.80
C GLN A 375 9.61 -13.01 -25.92
N ALA A 376 9.03 -12.25 -25.02
CA ALA A 376 7.60 -11.99 -24.94
C ALA A 376 7.13 -10.92 -25.93
N GLN A 377 8.03 -10.31 -26.67
CA GLN A 377 7.75 -9.18 -27.57
C GLN A 377 7.05 -8.01 -26.87
N LEU A 378 7.34 -7.82 -25.57
CA LEU A 378 6.80 -6.68 -24.81
C LEU A 378 7.71 -5.46 -25.03
N PRO A 379 7.13 -4.28 -25.32
CA PRO A 379 7.88 -3.06 -25.58
C PRO A 379 8.33 -2.38 -24.28
N MET A 380 8.98 -3.14 -23.41
CA MET A 380 9.41 -2.68 -22.08
C MET A 380 10.77 -3.25 -21.72
N HIS A 381 11.47 -2.57 -20.82
CA HIS A 381 12.71 -3.02 -20.21
C HIS A 381 12.78 -2.50 -18.77
N VAL A 382 13.72 -3.03 -18.01
CA VAL A 382 14.04 -2.52 -16.67
C VAL A 382 15.48 -2.03 -16.63
N ASP A 383 15.69 -0.94 -15.89
CA ASP A 383 17.00 -0.37 -15.60
C ASP A 383 17.23 -0.31 -14.10
N PRO A 384 18.45 -0.57 -13.61
CA PRO A 384 18.80 -0.36 -12.20
C PRO A 384 18.57 1.10 -11.78
N VAL A 385 17.94 1.31 -10.63
CA VAL A 385 17.83 2.66 -10.04
C VAL A 385 19.20 3.13 -9.54
N HIS A 386 20.00 2.20 -9.02
CA HIS A 386 21.40 2.39 -8.60
C HIS A 386 22.19 1.11 -8.93
N THR A 387 23.51 1.22 -8.98
CA THR A 387 24.42 0.08 -9.24
C THR A 387 24.77 -0.73 -7.99
N THR A 388 24.25 -0.34 -6.80
CA THR A 388 24.52 -1.07 -5.56
C THR A 388 23.73 -2.38 -5.49
N PRO A 389 24.32 -3.50 -5.01
CA PRO A 389 23.59 -4.75 -4.82
C PRO A 389 22.31 -4.56 -4.02
N GLY A 390 21.23 -5.19 -4.45
CA GLY A 390 19.91 -5.05 -3.84
C GLY A 390 19.16 -3.76 -4.18
N ALA A 391 19.69 -2.92 -5.08
CA ALA A 391 18.96 -1.77 -5.61
C ALA A 391 17.76 -2.22 -6.44
N PRO A 392 16.63 -1.50 -6.37
CA PRO A 392 15.47 -1.83 -7.18
C PRO A 392 15.71 -1.51 -8.65
N LEU A 393 14.94 -2.20 -9.49
CA LEU A 393 14.87 -1.92 -10.92
C LEU A 393 13.66 -1.03 -11.20
N ARG A 394 13.83 -0.08 -12.11
CA ARG A 394 12.74 0.75 -12.63
C ARG A 394 12.26 0.17 -13.95
N LEU A 395 10.96 -0.03 -14.06
CA LEU A 395 10.34 -0.37 -15.33
C LEU A 395 10.37 0.85 -16.24
N CYS A 396 11.01 0.68 -17.39
CA CYS A 396 11.09 1.66 -18.46
C CYS A 396 10.38 1.07 -19.68
N MET A 397 9.63 1.89 -20.38
CA MET A 397 8.90 1.44 -21.54
C MET A 397 9.48 2.08 -22.79
N ALA A 398 9.43 1.38 -23.91
CA ALA A 398 9.80 1.97 -25.18
C ALA A 398 8.92 3.21 -25.42
N VAL A 399 9.51 4.21 -26.07
CA VAL A 399 8.79 5.46 -26.41
C VAL A 399 7.44 5.11 -27.05
N VAL A 400 6.38 5.72 -26.55
CA VAL A 400 5.02 5.53 -27.08
C VAL A 400 5.08 5.84 -28.59
N SER A 401 4.78 4.85 -29.40
CA SER A 401 4.74 5.00 -30.86
C SER A 401 3.75 6.13 -31.22
N ALA A 402 4.00 6.81 -32.32
CA ALA A 402 3.06 7.82 -32.83
C ALA A 402 1.65 7.25 -33.09
N ASP A 403 1.54 5.94 -33.21
CA ASP A 403 0.30 5.19 -33.48
C ASP A 403 -0.44 4.71 -32.22
N HIS A 404 -0.18 5.32 -31.04
CA HIS A 404 -0.96 4.98 -29.86
C HIS A 404 -2.46 5.26 -30.08
N PRO A 405 -3.37 4.56 -29.35
CA PRO A 405 -4.82 4.80 -29.44
C PRO A 405 -5.18 6.26 -29.13
N MET A 406 -6.28 6.74 -29.71
CA MET A 406 -6.83 8.06 -29.41
C MET A 406 -7.23 8.13 -27.93
N ILE A 407 -6.91 9.22 -27.25
CA ILE A 407 -7.22 9.44 -25.84
C ILE A 407 -8.23 10.57 -25.69
N SER A 408 -9.30 10.34 -24.94
CA SER A 408 -10.23 11.40 -24.54
C SER A 408 -9.96 11.77 -23.09
N ILE A 409 -9.47 12.98 -22.84
CA ILE A 409 -9.30 13.53 -21.49
C ILE A 409 -10.62 14.18 -21.09
N VAL A 410 -11.32 13.59 -20.12
CA VAL A 410 -12.62 14.06 -19.62
C VAL A 410 -12.41 14.86 -18.34
N VAL A 411 -12.82 16.13 -18.36
CA VAL A 411 -12.61 17.09 -17.29
C VAL A 411 -13.93 17.71 -16.84
N PRO A 412 -14.54 17.20 -15.76
CA PRO A 412 -15.64 17.90 -15.10
C PRO A 412 -15.16 19.23 -14.52
N SER A 413 -15.79 20.35 -14.88
CA SER A 413 -15.32 21.68 -14.48
C SER A 413 -16.46 22.67 -14.26
N THR A 414 -16.25 23.60 -13.34
CA THR A 414 -17.10 24.77 -13.18
C THR A 414 -16.79 25.87 -14.19
N CYS A 415 -15.62 25.86 -14.82
CA CYS A 415 -15.12 26.84 -15.78
C CYS A 415 -15.14 28.29 -15.28
N ARG A 416 -14.92 28.53 -13.98
CA ARG A 416 -15.04 29.89 -13.35
C ARG A 416 -13.73 30.46 -12.83
N SER A 417 -12.66 29.68 -12.76
CA SER A 417 -11.38 30.06 -12.14
C SER A 417 -10.27 30.22 -13.17
N LEU A 418 -9.49 31.32 -13.08
CA LEU A 418 -8.27 31.47 -13.89
C LEU A 418 -7.21 30.42 -13.58
N GLN A 419 -7.15 29.93 -12.36
CA GLN A 419 -6.21 28.86 -12.02
C GLN A 419 -6.58 27.55 -12.72
N ILE A 420 -7.87 27.23 -12.80
CA ILE A 420 -8.39 26.09 -13.56
C ILE A 420 -8.03 26.24 -15.04
N LEU A 421 -8.24 27.42 -15.63
CA LEU A 421 -7.84 27.66 -17.02
C LEU A 421 -6.34 27.45 -17.24
N ARG A 422 -5.50 27.91 -16.31
CA ARG A 422 -4.05 27.64 -16.37
C ARG A 422 -3.74 26.15 -16.36
N CYS A 423 -4.33 25.38 -15.45
CA CYS A 423 -4.12 23.94 -15.40
C CYS A 423 -4.47 23.27 -16.74
N LEU A 424 -5.62 23.60 -17.32
CA LEU A 424 -6.04 23.06 -18.61
C LEU A 424 -5.11 23.47 -19.77
N LEU A 425 -4.69 24.72 -19.82
CA LEU A 425 -3.73 25.20 -20.84
C LEU A 425 -2.35 24.53 -20.67
N GLU A 426 -1.93 24.23 -19.44
CA GLU A 426 -0.70 23.48 -19.19
C GLU A 426 -0.83 22.03 -19.65
N VAL A 427 -1.96 21.35 -19.42
CA VAL A 427 -2.23 20.01 -19.98
C VAL A 427 -2.09 20.03 -21.51
N LEU A 428 -2.73 20.99 -22.17
CA LEU A 428 -2.68 21.12 -23.64
C LEU A 428 -1.25 21.40 -24.16
N ARG A 429 -0.49 22.24 -23.47
CA ARG A 429 0.82 22.70 -23.88
C ARG A 429 1.94 21.68 -23.58
N VAL A 430 1.90 21.08 -22.40
CA VAL A 430 3.00 20.27 -21.86
C VAL A 430 2.94 18.82 -22.33
N THR A 431 1.73 18.27 -22.54
CA THR A 431 1.56 16.85 -22.90
C THR A 431 2.22 16.52 -24.25
N SER A 432 3.18 15.61 -24.24
CA SER A 432 3.93 15.16 -25.42
C SER A 432 3.14 14.24 -26.35
N VAL A 433 2.21 13.48 -25.81
CA VAL A 433 1.27 12.65 -26.58
C VAL A 433 0.44 13.53 -27.49
N ARG A 434 0.37 13.21 -28.80
CA ARG A 434 -0.28 14.07 -29.81
C ARG A 434 -1.75 13.75 -30.07
N ARG A 435 -2.13 12.48 -30.03
CA ARG A 435 -3.47 12.00 -30.38
C ARG A 435 -4.39 12.02 -29.17
N PHE A 436 -4.84 13.20 -28.76
CA PHE A 436 -5.86 13.33 -27.70
C PHE A 436 -6.83 14.47 -27.99
N GLU A 437 -8.02 14.37 -27.41
CA GLU A 437 -9.00 15.44 -27.25
C GLU A 437 -9.20 15.73 -25.75
N LEU A 438 -9.64 16.93 -25.42
CA LEU A 438 -10.00 17.33 -24.06
C LEU A 438 -11.47 17.75 -24.04
N ILE A 439 -12.28 17.05 -23.23
CA ILE A 439 -13.72 17.25 -23.12
C ILE A 439 -14.03 17.93 -21.79
N LEU A 440 -14.41 19.20 -21.86
CA LEU A 440 -14.86 19.96 -20.68
C LEU A 440 -16.34 19.67 -20.43
N VAL A 441 -16.65 19.04 -19.30
CA VAL A 441 -18.02 18.74 -18.91
C VAL A 441 -18.48 19.76 -17.89
N ILE A 442 -19.51 20.55 -18.27
CA ILE A 442 -20.09 21.58 -17.40
C ILE A 442 -21.48 21.11 -16.98
N SER A 443 -21.57 20.75 -15.70
CA SER A 443 -22.83 20.27 -15.11
C SER A 443 -23.43 21.33 -14.21
N GLN A 444 -24.55 21.95 -14.63
CA GLN A 444 -25.23 23.01 -13.86
C GLN A 444 -26.71 23.17 -14.29
N PRO A 445 -27.57 23.75 -13.43
CA PRO A 445 -29.01 23.84 -13.69
C PRO A 445 -29.43 24.93 -14.67
N GLY A 446 -28.55 25.79 -15.14
CA GLY A 446 -28.91 26.94 -15.95
C GLY A 446 -27.87 27.32 -17.00
N PRO A 447 -28.09 28.42 -17.73
CA PRO A 447 -27.18 28.88 -18.78
C PRO A 447 -25.82 29.32 -18.22
N LEU A 448 -24.82 29.30 -19.10
CA LEU A 448 -23.46 29.74 -18.78
C LEU A 448 -23.42 31.25 -18.48
N ASP A 449 -22.71 31.62 -17.42
CA ASP A 449 -22.46 33.00 -17.10
C ASP A 449 -21.33 33.61 -17.97
N ARG A 450 -21.14 34.96 -17.87
CA ARG A 450 -20.14 35.67 -18.66
C ARG A 450 -18.71 35.17 -18.39
N ARG A 451 -18.39 34.75 -17.15
CA ARG A 451 -17.07 34.26 -16.78
C ARG A 451 -16.82 32.90 -17.39
N GLN A 452 -17.80 32.01 -17.33
CA GLN A 452 -17.74 30.69 -17.97
C GLN A 452 -17.61 30.84 -19.50
N MET A 453 -18.34 31.73 -20.11
CA MET A 453 -18.23 32.01 -21.56
C MET A 453 -16.85 32.55 -21.94
N ALA A 454 -16.27 33.43 -21.15
CA ALA A 454 -14.90 33.91 -21.38
C ALA A 454 -13.86 32.83 -21.23
N PHE A 455 -14.00 31.98 -20.21
CA PHE A 455 -13.17 30.81 -19.99
C PHE A 455 -13.20 29.85 -21.19
N LEU A 456 -14.38 29.49 -21.64
CA LEU A 456 -14.57 28.56 -22.77
C LEU A 456 -14.00 29.12 -24.07
N ARG A 457 -14.24 30.39 -24.38
CA ARG A 457 -13.62 31.04 -25.56
C ARG A 457 -12.09 30.99 -25.51
N ALA A 458 -11.49 31.06 -24.32
CA ALA A 458 -10.05 30.95 -24.18
C ALA A 458 -9.56 29.50 -24.36
N ALA A 459 -10.27 28.53 -23.80
CA ALA A 459 -9.93 27.11 -23.89
C ALA A 459 -10.15 26.54 -25.30
N GLU A 460 -11.27 26.89 -25.95
CA GLU A 460 -11.67 26.44 -27.30
C GLU A 460 -10.83 27.04 -28.44
N ARG A 461 -9.87 27.94 -28.15
CA ARG A 461 -8.84 28.34 -29.14
C ARG A 461 -7.97 27.17 -29.57
N ASP A 462 -7.82 26.17 -28.71
CA ASP A 462 -7.18 24.90 -29.06
C ASP A 462 -8.24 23.95 -29.64
N SER A 463 -8.03 23.51 -30.87
CA SER A 463 -8.99 22.65 -31.61
C SER A 463 -9.20 21.28 -30.98
N ARG A 464 -8.34 20.88 -30.04
CA ARG A 464 -8.49 19.63 -29.29
C ARG A 464 -9.54 19.73 -28.18
N VAL A 465 -9.92 20.96 -27.80
CA VAL A 465 -10.89 21.21 -26.70
C VAL A 465 -12.30 21.17 -27.24
N ARG A 466 -13.14 20.38 -26.59
CA ARG A 466 -14.59 20.35 -26.81
C ARG A 466 -15.30 20.55 -25.48
N ARG A 467 -16.55 21.00 -25.53
CA ARG A 467 -17.41 21.14 -24.35
C ARG A 467 -18.63 20.24 -24.44
N VAL A 468 -19.06 19.75 -23.31
CA VAL A 468 -20.33 19.08 -23.11
C VAL A 468 -21.09 19.82 -22.02
N LEU A 469 -22.31 20.27 -22.34
CA LEU A 469 -23.19 20.90 -21.39
C LEU A 469 -24.19 19.87 -20.88
N HIS A 470 -24.23 19.69 -19.59
CA HIS A 470 -25.14 18.79 -18.92
C HIS A 470 -26.03 19.55 -17.94
N THR A 471 -27.34 19.43 -18.10
CA THR A 471 -28.29 20.06 -17.20
C THR A 471 -28.51 19.18 -15.97
N SER A 472 -28.05 19.64 -14.81
CA SER A 472 -28.23 18.94 -13.53
C SER A 472 -28.57 19.95 -12.43
N THR A 473 -29.47 19.59 -11.54
CA THR A 473 -29.85 20.42 -10.38
C THR A 473 -28.80 20.39 -9.27
N THR A 474 -28.07 19.27 -9.16
CA THR A 474 -27.02 19.07 -8.17
C THR A 474 -25.81 18.49 -8.88
N PHE A 475 -24.62 19.00 -8.55
CA PHE A 475 -23.39 18.46 -9.11
C PHE A 475 -23.11 17.05 -8.60
N ASN A 476 -22.94 16.13 -9.53
CA ASN A 476 -22.50 14.75 -9.29
C ASN A 476 -21.27 14.48 -10.16
N PHE A 477 -20.12 14.21 -9.53
CA PHE A 477 -18.87 13.96 -10.24
C PHE A 477 -18.94 12.72 -11.13
N ALA A 478 -19.53 11.65 -10.63
CA ALA A 478 -19.67 10.39 -11.38
C ALA A 478 -20.53 10.58 -12.63
N GLU A 479 -21.68 11.23 -12.48
CA GLU A 479 -22.59 11.56 -13.59
C GLU A 479 -21.89 12.44 -14.65
N ALA A 480 -21.18 13.47 -14.23
CA ALA A 480 -20.45 14.35 -15.15
C ALA A 480 -19.35 13.61 -15.91
N CYS A 481 -18.62 12.72 -15.26
CA CYS A 481 -17.65 11.84 -15.94
C CYS A 481 -18.32 10.90 -16.93
N ASN A 482 -19.41 10.25 -16.55
CA ASN A 482 -20.14 9.33 -17.43
C ASN A 482 -20.67 10.04 -18.70
N VAL A 483 -21.23 11.23 -18.54
CA VAL A 483 -21.69 12.08 -19.66
C VAL A 483 -20.52 12.43 -20.59
N GLY A 484 -19.38 12.83 -20.03
CA GLY A 484 -18.19 13.13 -20.82
C GLY A 484 -17.64 11.92 -21.57
N VAL A 485 -17.65 10.74 -20.95
CA VAL A 485 -17.22 9.49 -21.58
C VAL A 485 -18.19 9.04 -22.70
N ALA A 486 -19.48 9.28 -22.54
CA ALA A 486 -20.46 8.98 -23.58
C ALA A 486 -20.18 9.78 -24.86
N ASP A 487 -19.71 11.04 -24.76
CA ASP A 487 -19.32 11.88 -25.89
C ASP A 487 -17.88 11.63 -26.41
N ALA A 488 -17.08 10.84 -25.70
CA ALA A 488 -15.69 10.58 -26.02
C ALA A 488 -15.50 9.73 -27.28
N LYS A 489 -14.48 10.10 -28.08
CA LYS A 489 -14.12 9.40 -29.33
C LYS A 489 -12.91 8.47 -29.15
N GLY A 490 -12.14 8.66 -28.07
CA GLY A 490 -10.94 7.89 -27.81
C GLY A 490 -11.20 6.46 -27.36
N ASP A 491 -10.29 5.56 -27.69
CA ASP A 491 -10.24 4.19 -27.19
C ASP A 491 -9.79 4.12 -25.72
N LEU A 492 -9.07 5.14 -25.30
CA LEU A 492 -8.63 5.36 -23.92
C LEU A 492 -9.32 6.60 -23.35
N ILE A 493 -9.75 6.50 -22.09
CA ILE A 493 -10.38 7.56 -21.34
C ILE A 493 -9.43 7.98 -20.20
N CYS A 494 -9.10 9.26 -20.14
CA CYS A 494 -8.39 9.84 -19.01
C CYS A 494 -9.37 10.74 -18.22
N LEU A 495 -9.83 10.27 -17.05
CA LEU A 495 -10.52 11.16 -16.12
C LEU A 495 -9.48 12.07 -15.48
N LEU A 496 -9.72 13.38 -15.50
CA LEU A 496 -8.82 14.39 -14.99
C LEU A 496 -9.58 15.49 -14.27
N ASN A 497 -9.15 15.83 -13.04
CA ASN A 497 -9.70 17.02 -12.36
C ASN A 497 -9.21 18.29 -13.02
N ASP A 498 -10.05 19.34 -12.98
CA ASP A 498 -9.78 20.64 -13.58
C ASP A 498 -8.70 21.47 -12.85
N ASP A 499 -8.27 21.03 -11.68
CA ASP A 499 -7.22 21.66 -10.87
C ASP A 499 -5.91 20.83 -10.81
N VAL A 500 -5.69 19.98 -11.82
CA VAL A 500 -4.49 19.18 -11.99
C VAL A 500 -3.60 19.74 -13.10
N SER A 501 -2.29 19.78 -12.88
CA SER A 501 -1.30 20.31 -13.82
C SER A 501 -0.11 19.34 -13.97
N PRO A 502 0.31 18.98 -15.20
CA PRO A 502 1.44 18.06 -15.42
C PRO A 502 2.77 18.70 -14.99
N LEU A 503 3.66 17.87 -14.43
CA LEU A 503 5.04 18.25 -14.10
C LEU A 503 6.02 17.85 -15.18
N THR A 504 5.72 16.77 -15.91
CA THR A 504 6.55 16.26 -16.99
C THR A 504 5.71 16.10 -18.26
N SER A 505 6.34 16.25 -19.42
CA SER A 505 5.64 16.16 -20.71
C SER A 505 5.15 14.76 -21.06
N ASP A 506 5.80 13.75 -20.55
CA ASP A 506 5.58 12.34 -20.83
C ASP A 506 4.57 11.65 -19.88
N TRP A 507 3.98 12.40 -18.94
CA TRP A 507 3.07 11.85 -17.92
C TRP A 507 1.98 10.93 -18.48
N LEU A 508 1.34 11.35 -19.56
CA LEU A 508 0.26 10.58 -20.19
C LEU A 508 0.81 9.38 -20.97
N GLY A 509 1.97 9.55 -21.61
CA GLY A 509 2.69 8.47 -22.26
C GLY A 509 3.08 7.36 -21.31
N ILE A 510 3.62 7.68 -20.14
CA ILE A 510 3.91 6.72 -19.07
C ILE A 510 2.66 5.93 -18.66
N MET A 511 1.53 6.60 -18.51
CA MET A 511 0.27 5.90 -18.16
C MET A 511 -0.22 4.99 -19.29
N VAL A 512 -0.16 5.43 -20.55
CA VAL A 512 -0.57 4.65 -21.72
C VAL A 512 0.24 3.36 -21.85
N GLN A 513 1.53 3.43 -21.58
CA GLN A 513 2.44 2.28 -21.68
C GLN A 513 2.00 1.10 -20.80
N HIS A 514 1.53 1.36 -19.59
CA HIS A 514 1.01 0.30 -18.71
C HIS A 514 -0.21 -0.44 -19.30
N LEU A 515 -0.98 0.24 -20.13
CA LEU A 515 -2.10 -0.39 -20.84
C LEU A 515 -1.65 -1.27 -22.02
N ALA A 516 -0.35 -1.37 -22.36
CA ALA A 516 0.14 -2.38 -23.29
C ALA A 516 -0.11 -3.81 -22.76
N ASP A 517 -0.11 -4.01 -21.45
CA ASP A 517 -0.56 -5.24 -20.83
C ASP A 517 -2.10 -5.29 -20.83
N PRO A 518 -2.72 -6.30 -21.51
CA PRO A 518 -4.17 -6.43 -21.58
C PRO A 518 -4.83 -6.69 -20.22
N LEU A 519 -4.09 -7.14 -19.21
CA LEU A 519 -4.59 -7.37 -17.86
C LEU A 519 -4.66 -6.07 -17.03
N VAL A 520 -4.03 -4.99 -17.48
CA VAL A 520 -4.15 -3.69 -16.81
C VAL A 520 -5.41 -2.99 -17.28
N GLY A 521 -6.35 -2.77 -16.37
CA GLY A 521 -7.62 -2.10 -16.63
C GLY A 521 -7.58 -0.60 -16.35
N VAL A 522 -6.86 -0.19 -15.32
CA VAL A 522 -6.78 1.21 -14.84
C VAL A 522 -5.36 1.57 -14.48
N VAL A 523 -4.96 2.80 -14.82
CA VAL A 523 -3.68 3.40 -14.43
C VAL A 523 -3.93 4.74 -13.77
N GLY A 524 -3.38 4.96 -12.57
CA GLY A 524 -3.42 6.24 -11.86
C GLY A 524 -2.06 6.89 -11.77
N ALA A 525 -2.01 8.22 -11.86
CA ALA A 525 -0.79 9.00 -11.76
C ALA A 525 -0.41 9.30 -10.31
N LYS A 526 0.86 9.63 -10.08
CA LYS A 526 1.35 10.21 -8.82
C LYS A 526 0.94 11.68 -8.73
N LEU A 527 0.11 12.00 -7.75
CA LEU A 527 -0.29 13.38 -7.52
C LEU A 527 0.49 13.98 -6.36
N LEU A 528 0.91 15.22 -6.56
CA LEU A 528 1.67 15.99 -5.59
C LEU A 528 0.89 17.23 -5.18
N TYR A 529 1.04 17.63 -3.93
CA TYR A 529 0.65 18.95 -3.49
C TYR A 529 1.57 20.02 -4.10
N PRO A 530 1.13 21.30 -4.16
CA PRO A 530 1.96 22.38 -4.67
C PRO A 530 3.33 22.51 -4.00
N GLU A 531 3.46 22.08 -2.74
CA GLU A 531 4.72 22.03 -2.00
C GLU A 531 5.60 20.80 -2.32
N ARG A 532 5.28 20.05 -3.38
CA ARG A 532 6.05 18.89 -3.85
C ARG A 532 6.09 17.73 -2.85
N THR A 533 5.06 17.60 -2.01
CA THR A 533 4.85 16.40 -1.21
C THR A 533 3.76 15.52 -1.85
N VAL A 534 3.83 14.22 -1.62
CA VAL A 534 2.88 13.25 -2.17
C VAL A 534 1.48 13.53 -1.64
N GLN A 535 0.51 13.66 -2.53
CA GLN A 535 -0.92 13.66 -2.22
C GLN A 535 -1.52 12.27 -2.44
N HIS A 536 -1.19 11.64 -3.58
CA HIS A 536 -1.66 10.32 -3.97
C HIS A 536 -0.50 9.44 -4.43
N GLY A 537 -0.35 8.30 -3.76
CA GLY A 537 0.60 7.23 -4.08
C GLY A 537 -0.08 5.84 -4.11
N GLY A 538 -1.31 5.78 -4.67
CA GLY A 538 -2.21 4.63 -4.57
C GLY A 538 -3.15 4.74 -3.38
N VAL A 539 -4.20 3.92 -3.34
CA VAL A 539 -5.18 3.83 -2.25
C VAL A 539 -5.05 2.49 -1.55
N LEU A 540 -5.00 2.53 -0.22
CA LEU A 540 -5.01 1.36 0.65
C LEU A 540 -6.40 1.19 1.29
N MET A 541 -6.99 0.01 1.14
CA MET A 541 -8.24 -0.34 1.78
C MET A 541 -8.03 -0.61 3.28
N GLY A 542 -8.99 -0.23 4.10
CA GLY A 542 -8.91 -0.33 5.56
C GLY A 542 -8.12 0.82 6.23
N LEU A 543 -7.30 1.58 5.49
CA LEU A 543 -6.55 2.71 6.02
C LEU A 543 -7.51 3.79 6.55
N ALA A 544 -7.23 4.32 7.74
CA ALA A 544 -8.08 5.31 8.42
C ALA A 544 -9.54 4.84 8.61
N GLY A 545 -9.77 3.52 8.68
CA GLY A 545 -11.08 2.92 8.96
C GLY A 545 -11.98 2.69 7.74
N LEU A 546 -11.56 3.10 6.54
CA LEU A 546 -12.24 2.79 5.29
C LEU A 546 -11.26 2.62 4.13
N CYS A 547 -10.64 3.68 3.69
CA CYS A 547 -9.56 3.74 2.71
C CYS A 547 -8.95 5.14 2.70
N ASP A 548 -7.66 5.24 2.35
CA ASP A 548 -6.99 6.52 2.18
C ASP A 548 -5.78 6.36 1.25
N HIS A 549 -5.22 7.49 0.83
CA HIS A 549 -4.04 7.54 -0.01
C HIS A 549 -2.78 7.11 0.75
N ALA A 550 -1.99 6.23 0.15
CA ALA A 550 -0.69 5.83 0.65
C ALA A 550 0.38 6.91 0.43
N ASN A 551 1.43 6.89 1.23
CA ASN A 551 2.59 7.77 1.14
C ASN A 551 2.29 9.27 1.26
N ARG A 552 1.13 9.63 1.77
CA ARG A 552 0.71 11.04 1.90
C ARG A 552 1.71 11.87 2.68
N TYR A 553 2.03 13.06 2.15
CA TYR A 553 2.98 14.03 2.71
C TYR A 553 4.46 13.61 2.71
N LEU A 554 4.82 12.47 2.16
CA LEU A 554 6.22 12.17 1.91
C LEU A 554 6.79 13.15 0.84
N PRO A 555 8.09 13.46 0.89
CA PRO A 555 8.75 14.15 -0.21
C PRO A 555 8.53 13.42 -1.54
N GLU A 556 8.45 14.16 -2.64
CA GLU A 556 8.19 13.63 -3.98
C GLU A 556 9.07 12.43 -4.35
N ASP A 557 10.37 12.52 -4.06
CA ASP A 557 11.36 11.51 -4.43
C ASP A 557 11.70 10.55 -3.27
N SER A 558 10.91 10.59 -2.19
CA SER A 558 11.09 9.63 -1.09
C SER A 558 10.87 8.20 -1.59
N PRO A 559 11.80 7.27 -1.34
CA PRO A 559 11.62 5.88 -1.71
C PRO A 559 10.41 5.24 -1.00
N GLY A 560 10.05 5.75 0.18
CA GLY A 560 9.01 5.15 1.01
C GLY A 560 9.39 3.74 1.50
N TYR A 561 8.39 3.00 1.99
CA TYR A 561 8.58 1.62 2.45
C TYR A 561 8.86 0.69 1.26
N ALA A 562 9.95 -0.07 1.31
CA ALA A 562 10.36 -0.99 0.24
C ALA A 562 10.31 -0.36 -1.17
N TYR A 563 10.76 0.89 -1.29
CA TYR A 563 10.78 1.70 -2.52
C TYR A 563 9.39 1.99 -3.14
N ARG A 564 8.31 1.70 -2.45
CA ARG A 564 6.94 1.88 -2.95
C ARG A 564 6.54 3.33 -3.18
N GLY A 565 7.33 4.29 -2.76
CA GLY A 565 7.14 5.71 -3.06
C GLY A 565 7.56 6.11 -4.48
N ILE A 566 8.42 5.34 -5.13
CA ILE A 566 9.04 5.66 -6.43
C ILE A 566 8.90 4.59 -7.50
N LEU A 567 8.37 3.41 -7.17
CA LEU A 567 8.17 2.30 -8.09
C LEU A 567 6.72 2.20 -8.55
N ASP A 568 6.54 1.80 -9.79
CA ASP A 568 5.25 1.41 -10.33
C ASP A 568 4.79 0.12 -9.65
N GLN A 569 3.50 0.04 -9.34
CA GLN A 569 2.97 -1.09 -8.59
C GLN A 569 1.47 -1.28 -8.78
N GLU A 570 1.01 -2.51 -8.61
CA GLU A 570 -0.41 -2.77 -8.47
C GLU A 570 -0.91 -2.29 -7.10
N VAL A 571 -2.11 -1.72 -7.09
CA VAL A 571 -2.77 -1.16 -5.90
C VAL A 571 -4.25 -1.52 -5.89
N SER A 572 -4.90 -1.38 -4.75
CA SER A 572 -6.34 -1.66 -4.64
C SER A 572 -7.20 -0.66 -5.42
N ALA A 573 -6.81 0.62 -5.41
CA ALA A 573 -7.47 1.65 -6.18
C ALA A 573 -6.53 2.85 -6.42
N VAL A 574 -6.92 3.70 -7.37
CA VAL A 574 -6.32 5.01 -7.64
C VAL A 574 -7.40 6.09 -7.68
N THR A 575 -7.00 7.35 -7.58
CA THR A 575 -7.95 8.47 -7.56
C THR A 575 -8.42 8.87 -8.95
N GLY A 576 -9.69 9.22 -9.06
CA GLY A 576 -10.29 9.80 -10.28
C GLY A 576 -9.75 11.18 -10.63
N ALA A 577 -8.93 11.79 -9.76
CA ALA A 577 -8.30 13.07 -10.08
C ALA A 577 -7.30 12.99 -11.26
N CYS A 578 -6.71 11.80 -11.51
CA CYS A 578 -6.00 11.46 -12.75
C CYS A 578 -6.00 9.94 -12.93
N MET A 579 -6.87 9.42 -13.80
CA MET A 579 -7.10 8.00 -14.01
C MET A 579 -7.26 7.68 -15.48
N LEU A 580 -6.41 6.83 -16.04
CA LEU A 580 -6.47 6.36 -17.43
C LEU A 580 -7.07 4.96 -17.49
N ILE A 581 -8.02 4.75 -18.41
CA ILE A 581 -8.85 3.54 -18.49
C ILE A 581 -9.08 3.17 -19.95
N ARG A 582 -9.18 1.88 -20.27
CA ARG A 582 -9.73 1.45 -21.56
C ARG A 582 -11.21 1.79 -21.63
N ARG A 583 -11.64 2.48 -22.70
CA ARG A 583 -13.05 2.83 -22.90
C ARG A 583 -13.96 1.58 -22.87
N SER A 584 -13.52 0.48 -23.46
CA SER A 584 -14.26 -0.79 -23.45
C SER A 584 -14.51 -1.31 -22.02
N ILE A 585 -13.52 -1.24 -21.13
CA ILE A 585 -13.67 -1.65 -19.73
C ILE A 585 -14.60 -0.68 -18.99
N PHE A 586 -14.43 0.64 -19.18
CA PHE A 586 -15.30 1.63 -18.56
C PHE A 586 -16.77 1.38 -18.89
N LEU A 587 -17.07 1.17 -20.17
CA LEU A 587 -18.43 0.94 -20.65
C LEU A 587 -18.99 -0.43 -20.22
N SER A 588 -18.18 -1.49 -20.27
CA SER A 588 -18.62 -2.85 -19.88
C SER A 588 -18.99 -2.95 -18.41
N LEU A 589 -18.38 -2.11 -17.55
CA LEU A 589 -18.67 -2.03 -16.12
C LEU A 589 -19.75 -0.99 -15.78
N GLY A 590 -20.35 -0.33 -16.77
CA GLY A 590 -21.41 0.66 -16.57
C GLY A 590 -20.93 2.03 -16.08
N GLY A 591 -19.64 2.36 -16.27
CA GLY A 591 -19.07 3.64 -15.85
C GLY A 591 -18.89 3.78 -14.34
N LEU A 592 -18.78 5.03 -13.87
CA LEU A 592 -18.78 5.34 -12.45
C LEU A 592 -20.19 5.19 -11.88
N ASP A 593 -20.30 4.64 -10.66
CA ASP A 593 -21.60 4.50 -10.00
C ASP A 593 -22.05 5.87 -9.43
N GLU A 594 -23.09 6.43 -10.04
CA GLU A 594 -23.63 7.78 -9.75
C GLU A 594 -24.25 7.90 -8.36
N VAL A 595 -24.48 6.79 -7.69
CA VAL A 595 -24.89 6.76 -6.28
C VAL A 595 -23.82 7.38 -5.37
N TYR A 596 -22.54 7.34 -5.78
CA TYR A 596 -21.42 8.02 -5.12
C TYR A 596 -21.22 9.42 -5.69
N ALA A 597 -22.05 10.36 -5.28
CA ALA A 597 -22.11 11.67 -5.90
C ALA A 597 -20.87 12.55 -5.61
N SER A 598 -20.21 12.37 -4.46
CA SER A 598 -19.16 13.29 -4.01
C SER A 598 -17.81 12.63 -3.68
N ALA A 599 -17.79 11.35 -3.33
CA ALA A 599 -16.56 10.64 -2.95
C ALA A 599 -16.68 9.15 -3.23
N PHE A 600 -15.53 8.46 -3.34
CA PHE A 600 -15.41 6.99 -3.49
C PHE A 600 -15.93 6.41 -4.81
N ASN A 601 -16.41 7.18 -5.75
CA ASN A 601 -16.83 6.71 -7.07
C ASN A 601 -15.66 6.09 -7.86
N ASP A 602 -14.49 6.68 -7.74
CA ASP A 602 -13.22 6.22 -8.30
C ASP A 602 -12.75 4.91 -7.65
N ILE A 603 -12.85 4.83 -6.33
CA ILE A 603 -12.45 3.64 -5.58
C ILE A 603 -13.41 2.48 -5.87
N ASP A 604 -14.72 2.73 -5.85
CA ASP A 604 -15.73 1.74 -6.23
C ASP A 604 -15.46 1.20 -7.64
N PHE A 605 -15.19 2.08 -8.61
CA PHE A 605 -14.87 1.69 -9.97
C PHE A 605 -13.61 0.80 -10.04
N CYS A 606 -12.52 1.20 -9.38
CA CYS A 606 -11.30 0.39 -9.32
C CYS A 606 -11.55 -1.00 -8.72
N LEU A 607 -12.36 -1.11 -7.67
CA LEU A 607 -12.68 -2.40 -7.07
C LEU A 607 -13.52 -3.27 -8.01
N ARG A 608 -14.47 -2.69 -8.76
CA ARG A 608 -15.23 -3.43 -9.82
C ARG A 608 -14.32 -3.88 -10.97
N VAL A 609 -13.36 -3.07 -11.38
CA VAL A 609 -12.33 -3.44 -12.37
C VAL A 609 -11.53 -4.66 -11.89
N ARG A 610 -11.15 -4.69 -10.61
CA ARG A 610 -10.45 -5.83 -10.02
C ARG A 610 -11.31 -7.08 -9.93
N GLU A 611 -12.59 -6.96 -9.60
CA GLU A 611 -13.54 -8.07 -9.61
C GLU A 611 -13.74 -8.66 -11.02
N ALA A 612 -13.63 -7.83 -12.05
CA ALA A 612 -13.64 -8.26 -13.44
C ALA A 612 -12.31 -8.92 -13.89
N GLY A 613 -11.33 -9.06 -13.00
CA GLY A 613 -10.06 -9.75 -13.26
C GLY A 613 -8.93 -8.86 -13.82
N TYR A 614 -9.12 -7.55 -13.84
CA TYR A 614 -8.08 -6.61 -14.29
C TYR A 614 -7.26 -6.05 -13.12
N SER A 615 -6.04 -5.64 -13.40
CA SER A 615 -5.17 -4.93 -12.45
C SER A 615 -5.43 -3.42 -12.48
N VAL A 616 -5.21 -2.79 -11.30
CA VAL A 616 -5.16 -1.35 -11.12
C VAL A 616 -3.72 -0.98 -10.79
N VAL A 617 -3.10 -0.12 -11.60
CA VAL A 617 -1.68 0.24 -11.52
C VAL A 617 -1.51 1.68 -11.06
N PHE A 618 -0.61 1.90 -10.13
CA PHE A 618 -0.09 3.21 -9.76
C PHE A 618 1.22 3.44 -10.53
N ALA A 619 1.24 4.46 -11.39
CA ALA A 619 2.39 4.86 -12.21
C ALA A 619 3.17 5.97 -11.49
N ALA A 620 4.24 5.61 -10.78
CA ALA A 620 5.02 6.54 -9.97
C ALA A 620 5.77 7.60 -10.79
N GLY A 621 6.08 7.27 -12.06
CA GLY A 621 6.74 8.16 -13.01
C GLY A 621 5.83 9.24 -13.59
N ALA A 622 4.52 9.02 -13.67
CA ALA A 622 3.55 9.99 -14.14
C ALA A 622 3.21 11.00 -13.03
N LYS A 623 3.91 12.14 -13.00
CA LYS A 623 3.83 13.12 -11.91
C LYS A 623 3.03 14.35 -12.30
N LEU A 624 2.01 14.71 -11.50
CA LEU A 624 1.20 15.91 -11.67
C LEU A 624 1.01 16.66 -10.34
N LEU A 625 0.87 17.99 -10.41
CA LEU A 625 0.42 18.81 -9.28
C LEU A 625 -1.10 18.77 -9.21
N HIS A 626 -1.64 18.62 -8.01
CA HIS A 626 -3.07 18.71 -7.74
C HIS A 626 -3.31 19.79 -6.67
N TYR A 627 -3.92 20.89 -7.08
CA TYR A 627 -4.10 22.06 -6.24
C TYR A 627 -5.17 21.90 -5.18
N GLU A 628 -5.95 20.84 -5.23
CA GLU A 628 -7.02 20.44 -4.31
C GLU A 628 -7.88 21.60 -3.81
N THR A 629 -9.19 21.51 -3.96
CA THR A 629 -10.15 22.51 -3.43
C THR A 629 -10.31 23.83 -4.21
N LEU A 630 -9.78 23.97 -5.42
CA LEU A 630 -10.00 25.18 -6.21
C LEU A 630 -11.45 25.28 -6.73
N SER A 631 -12.05 24.18 -7.12
CA SER A 631 -13.40 24.12 -7.68
C SER A 631 -14.49 23.99 -6.62
N TYR A 632 -14.21 23.28 -5.53
CA TYR A 632 -15.27 22.81 -4.63
C TYR A 632 -15.03 23.02 -3.13
N GLY A 633 -13.96 23.70 -2.70
CA GLY A 633 -13.68 23.94 -1.27
C GLY A 633 -13.19 22.68 -0.50
N THR A 634 -13.06 22.76 0.81
CA THR A 634 -12.50 21.67 1.63
C THR A 634 -13.48 20.53 1.80
N HIS A 635 -13.03 19.29 1.56
CA HIS A 635 -13.83 18.05 1.61
C HIS A 635 -14.53 17.75 2.94
N TYR A 636 -14.10 18.32 4.05
CA TYR A 636 -14.59 17.95 5.39
C TYR A 636 -15.30 19.08 6.15
N SER A 637 -15.72 20.13 5.47
CA SER A 637 -16.43 21.23 6.13
C SER A 637 -17.50 21.83 5.23
N GLY A 638 -18.68 22.11 5.77
CA GLY A 638 -19.80 22.73 5.08
C GLY A 638 -20.89 21.74 4.63
N ASP A 639 -21.70 22.15 3.66
CA ASP A 639 -22.90 21.43 3.19
C ASP A 639 -22.66 20.03 2.58
N ARG A 640 -21.40 19.63 2.33
CA ARG A 640 -21.03 18.34 1.74
C ARG A 640 -20.71 17.23 2.75
N ALA A 641 -20.43 17.58 3.98
CA ALA A 641 -20.12 16.58 5.01
C ALA A 641 -21.21 15.49 5.14
N PRO A 642 -22.51 15.81 5.04
CA PRO A 642 -23.57 14.80 5.05
C PRO A 642 -23.52 13.86 3.84
N ALA A 643 -23.31 14.37 2.63
CA ALA A 643 -23.25 13.56 1.41
C ALA A 643 -22.06 12.59 1.45
N GLN A 644 -20.89 13.06 1.85
CA GLN A 644 -19.70 12.21 2.03
C GLN A 644 -19.89 11.13 3.10
N ALA A 645 -20.58 11.44 4.19
CA ALA A 645 -20.89 10.44 5.22
C ALA A 645 -21.84 9.35 4.68
N ILE A 646 -22.75 9.70 3.77
CA ILE A 646 -23.62 8.75 3.07
C ILE A 646 -22.77 7.87 2.14
N ASP A 647 -21.92 8.47 1.31
CA ASP A 647 -21.04 7.74 0.40
C ASP A 647 -20.08 6.81 1.17
N ALA A 648 -19.53 7.26 2.29
CA ALA A 648 -18.70 6.44 3.17
C ALA A 648 -19.44 5.24 3.77
N ARG A 649 -20.72 5.41 4.14
CA ARG A 649 -21.55 4.28 4.62
C ARG A 649 -21.80 3.26 3.51
N ARG A 650 -22.13 3.72 2.29
CA ARG A 650 -22.32 2.86 1.12
C ARG A 650 -21.06 2.07 0.80
N MET A 651 -19.92 2.76 0.82
CA MET A 651 -18.61 2.17 0.57
C MET A 651 -18.29 1.08 1.61
N ARG A 652 -18.56 1.33 2.90
CA ARG A 652 -18.40 0.33 3.94
C ARG A 652 -19.28 -0.89 3.73
N SER A 653 -20.56 -0.69 3.48
CA SER A 653 -21.51 -1.80 3.32
C SER A 653 -21.20 -2.67 2.10
N ARG A 654 -20.73 -2.07 1.00
CA ARG A 654 -20.43 -2.81 -0.23
C ARG A 654 -19.09 -3.51 -0.19
N TRP A 655 -18.05 -2.85 0.33
CA TRP A 655 -16.67 -3.25 0.08
C TRP A 655 -15.86 -3.63 1.32
N LEU A 656 -16.18 -3.09 2.50
CA LEU A 656 -15.30 -3.25 3.66
C LEU A 656 -15.14 -4.71 4.09
N ALA A 657 -16.19 -5.50 4.07
CA ALA A 657 -16.09 -6.92 4.43
C ALA A 657 -15.16 -7.69 3.49
N LYS A 658 -15.20 -7.35 2.18
CA LYS A 658 -14.39 -8.00 1.14
C LYS A 658 -12.94 -7.52 1.11
N TYR A 659 -12.71 -6.23 1.40
CA TYR A 659 -11.39 -5.59 1.33
C TYR A 659 -10.91 -5.05 2.68
N ALA A 660 -11.40 -5.60 3.80
CA ALA A 660 -10.90 -5.26 5.15
C ALA A 660 -9.40 -5.54 5.32
N ALA A 661 -8.86 -6.46 4.53
CA ALA A 661 -7.44 -6.68 4.37
C ALA A 661 -7.05 -6.37 2.92
N ASP A 662 -6.42 -5.22 2.72
CA ASP A 662 -5.87 -4.84 1.43
C ASP A 662 -4.79 -5.85 1.01
N PRO A 663 -4.86 -6.50 -0.16
CA PRO A 663 -3.85 -7.46 -0.57
C PRO A 663 -2.47 -6.83 -0.77
N PHE A 664 -2.41 -5.54 -1.09
CA PHE A 664 -1.17 -4.81 -1.29
C PHE A 664 -0.65 -4.14 -0.01
N HIS A 665 -1.30 -4.37 1.13
CA HIS A 665 -0.86 -3.87 2.43
C HIS A 665 -0.77 -5.01 3.45
N ASN A 666 0.45 -5.26 3.96
CA ASN A 666 0.68 -6.38 4.87
C ASN A 666 -0.04 -6.19 6.21
N ARG A 667 -0.59 -7.26 6.75
CA ARG A 667 -1.34 -7.25 8.02
C ARG A 667 -0.48 -6.95 9.25
N ASN A 668 0.84 -7.05 9.11
CA ASN A 668 1.81 -6.65 10.13
C ASN A 668 2.08 -5.14 10.14
N LEU A 669 1.57 -4.41 9.13
CA LEU A 669 1.68 -2.96 9.02
C LEU A 669 0.40 -2.25 9.50
N SER A 670 0.57 -1.01 9.96
CA SER A 670 -0.50 -0.21 10.56
C SER A 670 -1.53 0.27 9.53
N LEU A 671 -2.78 0.41 9.95
CA LEU A 671 -3.84 1.08 9.17
C LEU A 671 -4.10 2.52 9.65
N GLN A 672 -3.14 3.12 10.35
CA GLN A 672 -3.26 4.52 10.77
C GLN A 672 -2.76 5.45 9.67
N ARG A 673 -3.53 6.51 9.40
CA ARG A 673 -3.15 7.57 8.47
C ARG A 673 -1.80 8.18 8.83
N GLY A 674 -0.88 8.27 7.86
CA GLY A 674 0.46 8.82 8.04
C GLY A 674 1.44 7.91 8.81
N ASN A 675 1.01 6.70 9.18
CA ASN A 675 1.81 5.65 9.82
C ASN A 675 1.54 4.27 9.19
N GLU A 676 1.05 4.23 7.98
CA GLU A 676 0.67 3.02 7.28
C GLU A 676 1.82 2.02 7.12
N TRP A 677 3.05 2.48 7.13
CA TRP A 677 4.26 1.66 7.03
C TRP A 677 4.92 1.33 8.38
N ALA A 678 4.34 1.81 9.48
CA ALA A 678 4.76 1.41 10.81
C ALA A 678 4.20 0.02 11.16
N LEU A 679 4.80 -0.63 12.17
CA LEU A 679 4.30 -1.91 12.68
C LEU A 679 2.86 -1.79 13.19
N ALA A 680 2.01 -2.73 12.81
CA ALA A 680 0.70 -2.88 13.44
C ALA A 680 0.85 -3.36 14.88
N PHE A 681 -0.02 -2.86 15.77
CA PHE A 681 0.04 -3.22 17.17
C PHE A 681 -1.35 -3.33 17.79
N PRO A 682 -1.83 -4.55 18.01
CA PRO A 682 -1.28 -5.83 17.58
C PRO A 682 -1.29 -5.97 16.06
N PRO A 683 -0.49 -6.89 15.47
CA PRO A 683 -0.65 -7.28 14.08
C PRO A 683 -2.03 -7.91 13.85
N ARG A 684 -2.52 -7.81 12.61
CA ARG A 684 -3.81 -8.39 12.22
C ARG A 684 -3.64 -9.79 11.63
N VAL A 685 -2.69 -10.54 12.18
CA VAL A 685 -2.38 -11.94 11.83
C VAL A 685 -2.60 -12.82 13.05
N THR A 686 -3.16 -13.99 12.86
CA THR A 686 -3.19 -15.04 13.88
C THR A 686 -1.94 -15.91 13.77
N LYS A 687 -1.51 -16.52 14.87
CA LYS A 687 -0.24 -17.24 14.94
C LYS A 687 -0.16 -18.46 14.00
N PHE A 688 -1.29 -19.05 13.68
CA PHE A 688 -1.46 -20.21 12.80
C PHE A 688 -2.30 -19.90 11.57
N GLY A 689 -2.67 -18.64 11.33
CA GLY A 689 -3.62 -18.27 10.30
C GLY A 689 -2.98 -18.11 8.92
N CYS A 690 -3.63 -18.71 7.94
CA CYS A 690 -3.48 -18.38 6.53
C CYS A 690 -4.58 -17.41 6.12
N GLU A 691 -4.63 -16.28 6.79
CA GLU A 691 -5.73 -15.32 6.68
C GLU A 691 -5.85 -14.70 5.29
N ASP A 692 -4.76 -14.72 4.51
CA ASP A 692 -4.79 -14.30 3.10
C ASP A 692 -5.37 -15.39 2.16
N ALA A 693 -5.58 -16.61 2.67
CA ALA A 693 -6.24 -17.68 1.90
C ALA A 693 -7.76 -17.47 1.75
N VAL A 694 -8.35 -16.61 2.60
CA VAL A 694 -9.82 -16.36 2.63
C VAL A 694 -10.28 -15.45 1.48
N PHE A 695 -9.37 -14.77 0.77
CA PHE A 695 -9.69 -13.86 -0.34
C PHE A 695 -9.80 -14.56 -1.71
N ARG A 696 -9.89 -15.87 -1.75
CA ARG A 696 -10.16 -16.63 -2.96
C ARG A 696 -11.67 -16.71 -3.19
N VAL A 697 -12.21 -15.75 -3.92
CA VAL A 697 -13.54 -15.82 -4.51
C VAL A 697 -13.42 -16.09 -5.98
#